data_1d21fe9aa4abc42522081ba60e5ee1a7
#
_entry.id   1d21fe9aa4abc42522081ba60e5ee1a7
#
_cell.length_a   1.000
_cell.length_b   1.000
_cell.length_c   1.000
_cell.angle_alpha   90.00
_cell.angle_beta   90.00
_cell.angle_gamma   90.00
#
_symmetry.space_group_name_H-M   'P 1'
#
loop_
_entity.id
_entity.type
_entity.pdbx_description
1 polymer ?
#
loop_
_entity_poly.entity_id
_entity_poly.type
_entity_poly.pdbx_seq_one_letter_code
_entity_poly.pdbx_strand_id
1 'polypeptide(L)'
;MKTMASQEDEERPPGYDIEEWDDGSIYEGEFRSGLKHGKGKYSWKTGEYYEGCFYKDYCHGEGFYFWPSGHKFTGKFYLNRREGYGHQLFPDGTSFQGLYHLDHRFGPGIMTYPNGQIDVGLWVGKYLHKLCDAAEESFTLENFPEYAAYMDPGAPIQGDLGRDRLLDYSFVPPGIERSSADGDLSLLIPAQRRDLDQVFFGDLWEADHYQGERDPAFSLTLQARVEAHIHKHRLAAEKLSWDVGAVLAPNRKDFGPKGPLEVISEQLIRHAARGDLQTVSKIIRAGLVHPDVADSRGNTALIVATVNRHHDVLQLLLDVGADIDKLNSEGMSALAVCHVLYYPFHCLHAAFTKPPNNTQVLESLSKDENSPDISQVDPSTCEVALSSQSPPSDPTSREISSLASEKQVVQESRKEKRKDYLNTLELLVKRGADPNMSRIPMPVLFLAILACDGEGIKRLLLLGARTDIPLSPERKGLYPLHVAAALPGPAGPEITEMLLHTVQDPDARANDHDEIFELDKVFMKGQKSTSESATLKEGGRTALHVACQRDRDHLNASKIVALLLSHRANANLLWSGHSPLSLAIATGNILAVEALLNGGADPNLPLGPSVGSALCAFANIHYTLNGNKEKLMEMLVKAGADILMPVMVDGVGTAMDYAYYSFNQDLHITCTPFNHLSAQEQDIFRARCRLLCMMRDQMRAAAHSGFGKAFPKFCYYCGRSVSVTLTPCYRCYKVLYCSRPCRLKAWDAIHKKECFRVKAGTRDCVAAVGLSQNGLETSTVIQGDPRENYTFN
;
A
#
# COMPACT_ATOMS: atom_id res chain seq x y z
N MET A 1 8.75 5.79 -77.83
CA MET A 1 7.76 5.39 -78.86
C MET A 1 6.38 5.57 -78.24
N LYS A 2 5.57 6.54 -78.75
CA LYS A 2 4.17 6.68 -78.34
C LYS A 2 3.38 5.50 -78.94
N THR A 3 2.94 4.62 -78.14
CA THR A 3 1.99 3.56 -78.52
C THR A 3 0.57 4.04 -78.28
N MET A 4 -0.28 3.78 -79.23
CA MET A 4 -1.69 4.15 -79.42
C MET A 4 -2.52 4.06 -78.14
N ALA A 5 -3.21 5.14 -77.79
CA ALA A 5 -4.29 5.17 -76.82
C ALA A 5 -5.46 4.31 -77.34
N SER A 6 -5.86 3.31 -76.58
CA SER A 6 -7.09 2.55 -76.79
C SER A 6 -8.27 3.34 -76.23
N GLN A 7 -9.44 3.26 -76.89
CA GLN A 7 -10.72 3.95 -76.64
C GLN A 7 -11.35 3.67 -75.23
N GLU A 8 -10.57 3.20 -74.22
CA GLU A 8 -11.04 2.97 -72.86
C GLU A 8 -10.68 4.10 -71.89
N ASP A 9 -10.06 5.23 -72.34
CA ASP A 9 -9.56 6.28 -71.49
C ASP A 9 -10.61 7.36 -71.08
N GLU A 10 -11.89 7.27 -71.50
CA GLU A 10 -12.89 8.33 -71.25
C GLU A 10 -13.63 8.27 -69.93
N GLU A 11 -13.43 7.23 -69.04
CA GLU A 11 -14.09 7.13 -67.70
C GLU A 11 -13.17 7.19 -66.50
N ARG A 12 -11.88 7.54 -66.66
CA ARG A 12 -10.95 7.55 -65.52
C ARG A 12 -11.05 8.87 -64.71
N PRO A 13 -11.18 8.80 -63.37
CA PRO A 13 -11.18 10.03 -62.53
C PRO A 13 -9.85 10.78 -62.64
N PRO A 14 -9.85 12.12 -62.53
CA PRO A 14 -8.64 12.92 -62.59
C PRO A 14 -7.63 12.51 -61.51
N GLY A 15 -6.40 12.11 -61.90
CA GLY A 15 -5.33 11.61 -61.03
C GLY A 15 -5.16 10.08 -61.03
N TYR A 16 -5.99 9.33 -61.78
CA TYR A 16 -5.89 7.88 -61.94
C TYR A 16 -4.96 7.54 -63.12
N ASP A 17 -3.95 6.66 -62.84
CA ASP A 17 -3.01 6.23 -63.91
C ASP A 17 -2.59 4.74 -63.69
N ILE A 18 -1.89 4.19 -64.69
CA ILE A 18 -1.30 2.85 -64.64
C ILE A 18 0.20 3.01 -64.83
N GLU A 19 0.95 2.52 -63.83
CA GLU A 19 2.42 2.51 -63.87
C GLU A 19 2.92 1.07 -63.83
N GLU A 20 3.79 0.76 -64.81
CA GLU A 20 4.46 -0.57 -64.91
C GLU A 20 5.95 -0.39 -64.71
N TRP A 21 6.53 -1.19 -63.81
CA TRP A 21 7.96 -1.16 -63.49
C TRP A 21 8.72 -2.23 -64.29
N ASP A 22 10.03 -2.02 -64.45
CA ASP A 22 10.94 -2.94 -65.17
C ASP A 22 10.98 -4.33 -64.56
N ASP A 23 10.64 -4.50 -63.27
CA ASP A 23 10.51 -5.78 -62.60
C ASP A 23 9.22 -6.55 -62.95
N GLY A 24 8.29 -5.95 -63.71
CA GLY A 24 7.01 -6.49 -64.11
C GLY A 24 5.92 -6.32 -63.05
N SER A 25 6.12 -5.48 -62.05
CA SER A 25 5.06 -5.08 -61.15
C SER A 25 4.22 -3.97 -61.80
N ILE A 26 2.91 -3.92 -61.49
CA ILE A 26 1.95 -2.98 -62.06
C ILE A 26 1.15 -2.33 -60.93
N TYR A 27 1.04 -1.01 -61.00
CA TYR A 27 0.10 -0.26 -60.16
C TYR A 27 -0.97 0.37 -61.05
N GLU A 28 -2.20 0.22 -60.66
CA GLU A 28 -3.38 0.81 -61.31
C GLU A 28 -4.18 1.52 -60.21
N GLY A 29 -4.25 2.85 -60.26
CA GLY A 29 -4.90 3.60 -59.17
C GLY A 29 -4.67 5.09 -59.17
N GLU A 30 -5.07 5.72 -58.08
CA GLU A 30 -4.99 7.16 -57.86
C GLU A 30 -3.55 7.56 -57.51
N PHE A 31 -3.10 8.67 -58.07
CA PHE A 31 -1.82 9.34 -57.73
C PHE A 31 -2.05 10.74 -57.24
N ARG A 32 -1.22 11.13 -56.26
CA ARG A 32 -1.15 12.52 -55.74
C ARG A 32 0.31 12.95 -55.62
N SER A 33 0.67 14.00 -56.36
CA SER A 33 2.05 14.51 -56.38
C SER A 33 3.10 13.47 -56.79
N GLY A 34 2.74 12.56 -57.72
CA GLY A 34 3.60 11.48 -58.22
C GLY A 34 3.76 10.26 -57.30
N LEU A 35 3.00 10.20 -56.18
CA LEU A 35 3.00 9.08 -55.22
C LEU A 35 1.64 8.34 -55.29
N LYS A 36 1.64 7.01 -55.12
CA LYS A 36 0.41 6.24 -54.99
C LYS A 36 -0.42 6.76 -53.83
N HIS A 37 -1.68 7.05 -54.09
CA HIS A 37 -2.58 7.67 -53.10
C HIS A 37 -4.03 7.23 -53.39
N GLY A 38 -4.94 7.34 -52.40
CA GLY A 38 -6.32 6.98 -52.60
C GLY A 38 -6.54 5.46 -52.88
N LYS A 39 -7.44 5.11 -53.79
CA LYS A 39 -7.72 3.71 -54.13
C LYS A 39 -6.86 3.24 -55.27
N GLY A 40 -6.36 1.97 -55.19
CA GLY A 40 -5.58 1.40 -56.27
C GLY A 40 -5.35 -0.10 -56.06
N LYS A 41 -4.76 -0.70 -57.08
CA LYS A 41 -4.36 -2.09 -57.12
C LYS A 41 -2.88 -2.16 -57.48
N TYR A 42 -2.10 -2.84 -56.64
CA TYR A 42 -0.68 -3.13 -56.90
C TYR A 42 -0.54 -4.66 -57.14
N SER A 43 -0.03 -5.04 -58.30
CA SER A 43 0.18 -6.43 -58.68
C SER A 43 1.69 -6.70 -58.83
N TRP A 44 2.24 -7.62 -58.04
CA TRP A 44 3.64 -8.04 -58.15
C TRP A 44 3.80 -9.11 -59.25
N LYS A 45 4.97 -9.18 -59.86
CA LYS A 45 5.35 -10.20 -60.80
C LYS A 45 5.15 -11.63 -60.28
N THR A 46 5.24 -11.82 -58.98
CA THR A 46 5.04 -13.11 -58.28
C THR A 46 3.59 -13.61 -58.35
N GLY A 47 2.65 -12.78 -58.81
CA GLY A 47 1.21 -13.11 -58.90
C GLY A 47 0.43 -12.78 -57.62
N GLU A 48 1.09 -12.23 -56.60
CA GLU A 48 0.40 -11.59 -55.46
C GLU A 48 -0.11 -10.22 -55.86
N TYR A 49 -1.17 -9.75 -55.18
CA TYR A 49 -1.64 -8.38 -55.35
C TYR A 49 -2.30 -7.83 -54.11
N TYR A 50 -2.21 -6.51 -53.99
CA TYR A 50 -2.94 -5.71 -53.04
C TYR A 50 -3.92 -4.80 -53.76
N GLU A 51 -5.16 -4.74 -53.27
CA GLU A 51 -6.20 -3.85 -53.76
C GLU A 51 -6.83 -3.13 -52.57
N GLY A 52 -6.70 -1.80 -52.53
CA GLY A 52 -7.14 -1.03 -51.37
C GLY A 52 -6.67 0.40 -51.38
N CYS A 53 -6.59 0.98 -50.16
CA CYS A 53 -6.18 2.33 -49.92
C CYS A 53 -4.65 2.47 -49.89
N PHE A 54 -4.14 3.53 -50.58
CA PHE A 54 -2.75 3.92 -50.56
C PHE A 54 -2.61 5.32 -49.96
N TYR A 55 -1.52 5.56 -49.25
CA TYR A 55 -1.13 6.86 -48.73
C TYR A 55 0.38 7.04 -48.89
N LYS A 56 0.79 7.93 -49.78
CA LYS A 56 2.21 8.26 -50.04
C LYS A 56 3.05 7.01 -50.32
N ASP A 57 2.64 6.17 -51.29
CA ASP A 57 3.26 4.92 -51.72
C ASP A 57 3.07 3.72 -50.76
N TYR A 58 2.52 3.91 -49.58
CA TYR A 58 2.27 2.80 -48.63
C TYR A 58 0.84 2.30 -48.75
N CYS A 59 0.64 0.98 -48.65
CA CYS A 59 -0.66 0.40 -48.35
C CYS A 59 -1.09 0.90 -46.95
N HIS A 60 -2.18 1.71 -46.88
CA HIS A 60 -2.57 2.39 -45.65
C HIS A 60 -4.09 2.64 -45.66
N GLY A 61 -4.80 2.01 -44.72
CA GLY A 61 -6.26 1.99 -44.67
C GLY A 61 -6.84 0.61 -45.07
N GLU A 62 -8.11 0.59 -45.46
CA GLU A 62 -8.80 -0.67 -45.88
C GLU A 62 -8.19 -1.25 -47.11
N GLY A 63 -8.03 -2.61 -47.12
CA GLY A 63 -7.50 -3.30 -48.30
C GLY A 63 -7.68 -4.81 -48.26
N PHE A 64 -7.47 -5.38 -49.43
CA PHE A 64 -7.48 -6.81 -49.69
C PHE A 64 -6.11 -7.24 -50.23
N TYR A 65 -5.53 -8.28 -49.66
CA TYR A 65 -4.27 -8.87 -50.12
C TYR A 65 -4.46 -10.32 -50.50
N PHE A 66 -3.97 -10.70 -51.69
CA PHE A 66 -3.99 -12.06 -52.20
C PHE A 66 -2.56 -12.59 -52.41
N TRP A 67 -2.31 -13.78 -51.92
CA TRP A 67 -1.07 -14.54 -52.16
C TRP A 67 -1.30 -15.67 -53.14
N PRO A 68 -0.34 -15.96 -54.04
CA PRO A 68 -0.45 -17.06 -55.01
C PRO A 68 -0.62 -18.43 -54.34
N SER A 69 -0.21 -18.57 -53.12
CA SER A 69 -0.47 -19.74 -52.29
C SER A 69 -1.95 -19.97 -51.93
N GLY A 70 -2.84 -19.04 -52.33
CA GLY A 70 -4.28 -19.10 -52.04
C GLY A 70 -4.72 -18.43 -50.74
N HIS A 71 -3.78 -17.87 -49.96
CA HIS A 71 -4.13 -17.07 -48.79
C HIS A 71 -4.76 -15.75 -49.22
N LYS A 72 -5.73 -15.26 -48.43
CA LYS A 72 -6.39 -13.97 -48.66
C LYS A 72 -6.51 -13.25 -47.32
N PHE A 73 -6.30 -11.92 -47.34
CA PHE A 73 -6.50 -11.08 -46.18
C PHE A 73 -7.36 -9.89 -46.55
N THR A 74 -8.38 -9.61 -45.75
CA THR A 74 -9.22 -8.40 -45.84
C THR A 74 -9.17 -7.69 -44.51
N GLY A 75 -8.79 -6.41 -44.52
CA GLY A 75 -8.69 -5.62 -43.30
C GLY A 75 -7.86 -4.34 -43.51
N LYS A 76 -7.46 -3.72 -42.41
CA LYS A 76 -6.67 -2.50 -42.50
C LYS A 76 -5.17 -2.74 -42.54
N PHE A 77 -4.49 -1.87 -43.27
CA PHE A 77 -3.04 -1.81 -43.35
C PHE A 77 -2.53 -0.49 -42.80
N TYR A 78 -1.41 -0.51 -42.09
CA TYR A 78 -0.68 0.63 -41.58
C TYR A 78 0.76 0.55 -42.07
N LEU A 79 1.15 1.43 -42.98
CA LEU A 79 2.48 1.44 -43.60
C LEU A 79 2.92 0.05 -44.09
N ASN A 80 2.14 -0.53 -44.99
CA ASN A 80 2.33 -1.87 -45.61
C ASN A 80 2.15 -3.09 -44.68
N ARG A 81 1.77 -2.90 -43.39
CA ARG A 81 1.58 -3.98 -42.41
C ARG A 81 0.12 -4.11 -42.01
N ARG A 82 -0.33 -5.33 -41.80
CA ARG A 82 -1.67 -5.59 -41.24
C ARG A 82 -1.79 -5.04 -39.84
N GLU A 83 -2.78 -4.22 -39.62
CA GLU A 83 -3.03 -3.54 -38.36
C GLU A 83 -4.54 -3.39 -38.12
N GLY A 84 -4.99 -3.55 -36.85
CA GLY A 84 -6.40 -3.48 -36.51
C GLY A 84 -7.13 -4.81 -36.86
N TYR A 85 -8.47 -4.79 -36.86
CA TYR A 85 -9.25 -5.96 -37.12
C TYR A 85 -9.22 -6.37 -38.61
N GLY A 86 -9.06 -7.68 -38.85
CA GLY A 86 -9.02 -8.22 -40.20
C GLY A 86 -9.47 -9.68 -40.26
N HIS A 87 -9.72 -10.13 -41.47
CA HIS A 87 -10.14 -11.51 -41.80
C HIS A 87 -9.11 -12.12 -42.73
N GLN A 88 -8.51 -13.23 -42.33
CA GLN A 88 -7.58 -14.02 -43.12
C GLN A 88 -8.20 -15.35 -43.46
N LEU A 89 -8.25 -15.68 -44.76
CA LEU A 89 -8.67 -17.00 -45.28
C LEU A 89 -7.43 -17.79 -45.69
N PHE A 90 -7.37 -19.05 -45.29
CA PHE A 90 -6.30 -19.99 -45.61
C PHE A 90 -6.74 -20.95 -46.76
N PRO A 91 -5.79 -21.53 -47.52
CA PRO A 91 -6.11 -22.42 -48.65
C PRO A 91 -6.85 -23.68 -48.25
N ASP A 92 -6.69 -24.15 -47.00
CA ASP A 92 -7.38 -25.31 -46.46
C ASP A 92 -8.83 -25.03 -46.02
N GLY A 93 -9.32 -23.81 -46.22
CA GLY A 93 -10.65 -23.37 -45.84
C GLY A 93 -10.75 -22.90 -44.37
N THR A 94 -9.67 -22.95 -43.61
CA THR A 94 -9.60 -22.35 -42.28
C THR A 94 -9.65 -20.83 -42.43
N SER A 95 -10.29 -20.12 -41.49
CA SER A 95 -10.30 -18.65 -41.46
C SER A 95 -9.99 -18.12 -40.09
N PHE A 96 -9.33 -16.96 -40.04
CA PHE A 96 -9.08 -16.23 -38.80
C PHE A 96 -9.66 -14.83 -38.91
N GLN A 97 -10.48 -14.46 -37.91
CA GLN A 97 -11.00 -13.10 -37.73
C GLN A 97 -10.51 -12.60 -36.40
N GLY A 98 -9.83 -11.45 -36.39
CA GLY A 98 -9.29 -10.95 -35.14
C GLY A 98 -8.41 -9.70 -35.28
N LEU A 99 -7.84 -9.28 -34.18
CA LEU A 99 -7.02 -8.09 -34.09
C LEU A 99 -5.56 -8.40 -34.50
N TYR A 100 -5.00 -7.54 -35.35
CA TYR A 100 -3.61 -7.59 -35.83
C TYR A 100 -2.81 -6.39 -35.34
N HIS A 101 -1.53 -6.60 -35.06
CA HIS A 101 -0.52 -5.59 -34.81
C HIS A 101 0.77 -5.96 -35.54
N LEU A 102 1.27 -5.07 -36.39
CA LEU A 102 2.52 -5.29 -37.16
C LEU A 102 2.60 -6.68 -37.81
N ASP A 103 1.57 -7.06 -38.61
CA ASP A 103 1.40 -8.34 -39.31
C ASP A 103 1.09 -9.55 -38.42
N HIS A 104 1.13 -9.43 -37.09
CA HIS A 104 0.86 -10.53 -36.17
C HIS A 104 -0.53 -10.44 -35.56
N ARG A 105 -1.14 -11.59 -35.27
CA ARG A 105 -2.34 -11.64 -34.43
C ARG A 105 -2.00 -11.13 -33.05
N PHE A 106 -2.75 -10.17 -32.53
CA PHE A 106 -2.42 -9.52 -31.25
C PHE A 106 -3.66 -8.96 -30.57
N GLY A 107 -4.39 -9.82 -29.85
CA GLY A 107 -5.63 -9.48 -29.16
C GLY A 107 -6.76 -10.49 -29.44
N PRO A 108 -8.05 -10.08 -29.31
CA PRO A 108 -9.19 -10.96 -29.49
C PRO A 108 -9.29 -11.47 -30.93
N GLY A 109 -9.65 -12.74 -31.05
CA GLY A 109 -9.84 -13.35 -32.38
C GLY A 109 -10.44 -14.74 -32.29
N ILE A 110 -11.01 -15.17 -33.45
CA ILE A 110 -11.61 -16.47 -33.65
C ILE A 110 -10.96 -17.14 -34.87
N MET A 111 -10.65 -18.43 -34.72
CA MET A 111 -10.17 -19.28 -35.78
C MET A 111 -11.26 -20.30 -36.10
N THR A 112 -11.85 -20.25 -37.30
CA THR A 112 -12.90 -21.15 -37.73
C THR A 112 -12.33 -22.20 -38.67
N TYR A 113 -12.62 -23.47 -38.40
CA TYR A 113 -12.20 -24.63 -39.20
C TYR A 113 -13.30 -25.08 -40.12
N PRO A 114 -12.96 -25.77 -41.25
CA PRO A 114 -13.96 -26.30 -42.23
C PRO A 114 -14.97 -27.26 -41.62
N ASN A 115 -14.63 -27.93 -40.51
CA ASN A 115 -15.52 -28.86 -39.80
C ASN A 115 -16.48 -28.14 -38.83
N GLY A 116 -16.47 -26.80 -38.78
CA GLY A 116 -17.33 -25.99 -37.91
C GLY A 116 -16.82 -25.84 -36.49
N GLN A 117 -15.64 -26.35 -36.15
CA GLN A 117 -14.99 -26.05 -34.86
C GLN A 117 -14.41 -24.63 -34.86
N ILE A 118 -14.32 -24.02 -33.68
CA ILE A 118 -13.86 -22.64 -33.52
C ILE A 118 -12.93 -22.54 -32.31
N ASP A 119 -11.71 -22.05 -32.51
CA ASP A 119 -10.81 -21.62 -31.41
C ASP A 119 -11.07 -20.16 -31.11
N VAL A 120 -11.34 -19.85 -29.84
CA VAL A 120 -11.73 -18.53 -29.38
C VAL A 120 -10.80 -18.07 -28.24
N GLY A 121 -10.35 -16.84 -28.29
CA GLY A 121 -9.55 -16.29 -27.19
C GLY A 121 -8.72 -15.07 -27.57
N LEU A 122 -7.78 -14.73 -26.70
CA LEU A 122 -6.76 -13.72 -26.99
C LEU A 122 -5.56 -14.40 -27.66
N TRP A 123 -5.09 -13.84 -28.75
CA TRP A 123 -4.00 -14.37 -29.57
C TRP A 123 -2.74 -13.50 -29.46
N VAL A 124 -1.59 -14.15 -29.46
CA VAL A 124 -0.28 -13.53 -29.66
C VAL A 124 0.49 -14.36 -30.69
N GLY A 125 0.70 -13.79 -31.89
CA GLY A 125 1.24 -14.51 -33.04
C GLY A 125 0.37 -15.69 -33.45
N LYS A 126 0.92 -16.89 -33.46
CA LYS A 126 0.19 -18.12 -33.83
C LYS A 126 -0.46 -18.85 -32.68
N TYR A 127 -0.24 -18.37 -31.44
CA TYR A 127 -0.66 -19.04 -30.22
C TYR A 127 -1.87 -18.37 -29.56
N LEU A 128 -2.72 -19.17 -28.93
CA LEU A 128 -3.67 -18.70 -27.93
C LEU A 128 -2.88 -18.29 -26.68
N HIS A 129 -3.12 -17.07 -26.22
CA HIS A 129 -2.51 -16.49 -25.04
C HIS A 129 -3.43 -16.57 -23.81
N LYS A 130 -4.75 -16.39 -24.03
CA LYS A 130 -5.76 -16.51 -22.98
C LYS A 130 -7.04 -17.15 -23.54
N LEU A 131 -7.57 -18.13 -22.82
CA LEU A 131 -8.80 -18.85 -23.13
C LEU A 131 -10.03 -18.10 -22.57
N CYS A 132 -11.22 -18.41 -23.10
CA CYS A 132 -12.50 -17.88 -22.61
C CYS A 132 -13.12 -18.71 -21.48
N ASP A 133 -12.68 -19.95 -21.26
CA ASP A 133 -13.17 -20.82 -20.19
C ASP A 133 -12.15 -20.91 -19.04
N ALA A 134 -12.66 -21.01 -17.78
CA ALA A 134 -11.83 -21.32 -16.64
C ALA A 134 -11.54 -22.82 -16.54
N ALA A 135 -10.35 -23.18 -16.10
CA ALA A 135 -10.06 -24.57 -15.75
C ALA A 135 -10.81 -24.97 -14.46
N GLU A 136 -11.27 -26.23 -14.36
CA GLU A 136 -12.05 -26.73 -13.19
C GLU A 136 -11.31 -26.60 -11.85
N GLU A 137 -9.97 -26.69 -11.87
CA GLU A 137 -9.09 -26.65 -10.70
C GLU A 137 -8.31 -25.32 -10.62
N SER A 138 -8.88 -24.27 -11.19
CA SER A 138 -8.25 -22.94 -11.27
C SER A 138 -8.23 -22.24 -9.92
N PHE A 139 -7.09 -21.61 -9.57
CA PHE A 139 -6.98 -20.79 -8.37
C PHE A 139 -7.87 -19.54 -8.46
N THR A 140 -8.53 -19.19 -7.36
CA THR A 140 -9.19 -17.91 -7.18
C THR A 140 -9.10 -17.46 -5.73
N LEU A 141 -8.86 -16.17 -5.53
CA LEU A 141 -8.83 -15.56 -4.20
C LEU A 141 -10.24 -15.50 -3.56
N GLU A 142 -11.31 -15.66 -4.34
CA GLU A 142 -12.68 -15.79 -3.85
C GLU A 142 -12.86 -16.94 -2.84
N ASN A 143 -12.04 -17.99 -2.97
CA ASN A 143 -12.01 -19.10 -1.99
C ASN A 143 -11.39 -18.71 -0.64
N PHE A 144 -10.87 -17.48 -0.52
CA PHE A 144 -10.21 -16.93 0.67
C PHE A 144 -10.83 -15.57 1.01
N PRO A 145 -12.12 -15.53 1.42
CA PRO A 145 -12.87 -14.28 1.64
C PRO A 145 -12.25 -13.37 2.70
N GLU A 146 -11.45 -13.92 3.59
CA GLU A 146 -10.70 -13.20 4.60
C GLU A 146 -9.66 -12.24 3.99
N TYR A 147 -9.20 -12.47 2.76
CA TYR A 147 -8.33 -11.55 2.04
C TYR A 147 -9.08 -10.46 1.26
N ALA A 148 -10.41 -10.54 1.16
CA ALA A 148 -11.21 -9.56 0.42
C ALA A 148 -10.98 -8.11 0.88
N ALA A 149 -10.71 -7.92 2.19
CA ALA A 149 -10.42 -6.60 2.74
C ALA A 149 -9.05 -6.01 2.30
N TYR A 150 -8.21 -6.80 1.63
CA TYR A 150 -6.91 -6.38 1.10
C TYR A 150 -6.93 -6.20 -0.41
N MET A 151 -8.02 -6.56 -1.07
CA MET A 151 -8.22 -6.31 -2.48
C MET A 151 -8.68 -4.87 -2.66
N ASP A 152 -7.89 -4.07 -3.38
CA ASP A 152 -8.27 -2.70 -3.76
C ASP A 152 -9.13 -2.78 -5.02
N PRO A 153 -10.43 -2.45 -4.96
CA PRO A 153 -11.31 -2.48 -6.12
C PRO A 153 -10.95 -1.43 -7.19
N GLY A 154 -10.07 -0.49 -6.89
CA GLY A 154 -9.62 0.59 -7.77
C GLY A 154 -8.14 0.53 -8.14
N ALA A 155 -7.38 -0.43 -7.62
CA ALA A 155 -5.99 -0.56 -8.01
C ALA A 155 -5.93 -0.94 -9.49
N PRO A 156 -5.35 -0.09 -10.36
CA PRO A 156 -5.04 -0.54 -11.72
C PRO A 156 -4.13 -1.76 -11.60
N ILE A 157 -4.44 -2.83 -12.32
CA ILE A 157 -3.62 -4.04 -12.45
C ILE A 157 -2.27 -3.71 -13.15
N GLN A 158 -1.92 -2.45 -13.18
CA GLN A 158 -0.69 -1.93 -13.74
C GLN A 158 0.39 -1.93 -12.67
N GLY A 159 1.32 -2.87 -12.81
CA GLY A 159 2.63 -2.74 -12.18
C GLY A 159 3.34 -1.49 -12.69
N ASP A 160 3.17 -0.38 -12.00
CA ASP A 160 4.10 0.75 -12.08
C ASP A 160 5.39 0.32 -11.34
N LEU A 161 6.11 -0.57 -11.99
CA LEU A 161 7.44 -0.98 -11.58
C LEU A 161 8.41 0.06 -12.13
N GLY A 162 8.92 0.85 -11.19
CA GLY A 162 9.92 1.89 -11.43
C GLY A 162 11.02 1.48 -12.40
N ARG A 163 11.44 2.44 -13.14
CA ARG A 163 12.32 2.64 -14.27
C ARG A 163 13.69 1.93 -14.31
N ASP A 164 14.00 0.86 -13.58
CA ASP A 164 15.40 0.41 -13.48
C ASP A 164 15.65 -1.09 -13.66
N ARG A 165 14.89 -1.77 -14.52
CA ARG A 165 15.41 -2.98 -15.15
C ARG A 165 15.10 -2.94 -16.63
N LEU A 166 16.15 -2.76 -17.42
CA LEU A 166 16.24 -3.23 -18.80
C LEU A 166 15.96 -4.73 -18.77
N LEU A 167 14.67 -5.11 -18.80
CA LEU A 167 14.28 -6.46 -19.12
C LEU A 167 14.72 -6.68 -20.55
N ASP A 168 15.70 -7.57 -20.68
CA ASP A 168 16.18 -8.07 -21.95
C ASP A 168 14.98 -8.68 -22.70
N TYR A 169 14.44 -7.91 -23.65
CA TYR A 169 13.35 -8.32 -24.54
C TYR A 169 13.82 -9.34 -25.56
N SER A 170 14.60 -10.33 -25.16
CA SER A 170 15.06 -11.39 -26.04
C SER A 170 14.07 -12.52 -26.24
N PHE A 171 12.86 -12.49 -25.62
CA PHE A 171 11.83 -13.45 -25.94
C PHE A 171 11.03 -12.98 -27.16
N VAL A 172 11.63 -13.09 -28.31
CA VAL A 172 10.93 -13.23 -29.57
C VAL A 172 10.48 -14.69 -29.64
N PRO A 173 9.17 -15.03 -29.79
CA PRO A 173 8.76 -16.40 -30.02
C PRO A 173 9.61 -16.99 -31.15
N PRO A 174 10.11 -18.24 -31.05
CA PRO A 174 10.94 -18.82 -32.08
C PRO A 174 10.22 -18.76 -33.42
N GLY A 175 10.78 -18.03 -34.40
CA GLY A 175 10.19 -17.79 -35.73
C GLY A 175 9.77 -16.34 -36.01
N ILE A 176 9.96 -15.40 -35.08
CA ILE A 176 9.79 -13.97 -35.39
C ILE A 176 11.18 -13.36 -35.55
N GLU A 177 11.69 -13.28 -36.77
CA GLU A 177 12.89 -12.49 -37.08
C GLU A 177 12.60 -11.01 -36.79
N ARG A 178 13.50 -10.32 -36.07
CA ARG A 178 13.49 -8.87 -35.96
C ARG A 178 13.64 -8.28 -37.36
N SER A 179 12.51 -7.90 -37.99
CA SER A 179 12.59 -7.22 -39.26
C SER A 179 13.14 -5.80 -39.01
N SER A 180 14.05 -5.37 -39.89
CA SER A 180 14.71 -4.05 -39.85
C SER A 180 13.78 -2.85 -39.96
N ALA A 181 12.46 -3.08 -40.00
CA ALA A 181 11.42 -2.07 -40.17
C ALA A 181 10.89 -1.46 -38.85
N ASP A 182 11.23 -2.02 -37.68
CA ASP A 182 10.92 -1.35 -36.39
C ASP A 182 11.68 -0.04 -36.19
N GLY A 183 12.77 0.17 -36.95
CA GLY A 183 13.52 1.42 -36.97
C GLY A 183 12.80 2.59 -37.66
N ASP A 184 11.94 2.32 -38.65
CA ASP A 184 11.32 3.38 -39.45
C ASP A 184 10.19 4.15 -38.74
N LEU A 185 9.43 3.48 -37.88
CA LEU A 185 8.35 4.12 -37.10
C LEU A 185 8.87 5.02 -35.97
N SER A 186 10.03 4.69 -35.42
CA SER A 186 10.67 5.50 -34.36
C SER A 186 11.30 6.80 -34.87
N LEU A 187 11.49 6.92 -36.17
CA LEU A 187 12.09 8.10 -36.83
C LEU A 187 11.06 9.15 -37.27
N LEU A 188 9.75 8.82 -37.25
CA LEU A 188 8.70 9.76 -37.62
C LEU A 188 8.51 10.82 -36.55
N ILE A 189 8.51 12.09 -37.01
CA ILE A 189 8.14 13.20 -36.12
C ILE A 189 6.65 13.13 -35.72
N PRO A 190 6.27 13.56 -34.50
CA PRO A 190 4.90 13.43 -33.98
C PRO A 190 3.80 13.93 -34.91
N ALA A 191 4.05 15.00 -35.69
CA ALA A 191 3.10 15.55 -36.65
C ALA A 191 2.81 14.55 -37.79
N GLN A 192 3.86 13.94 -38.36
CA GLN A 192 3.70 12.95 -39.44
C GLN A 192 2.95 11.70 -38.96
N ARG A 193 3.20 11.26 -37.76
CA ARG A 193 2.49 10.14 -37.15
C ARG A 193 1.02 10.45 -36.95
N ARG A 194 0.68 11.66 -36.49
CA ARG A 194 -0.72 12.10 -36.35
C ARG A 194 -1.48 12.06 -37.67
N ASP A 195 -0.87 12.54 -38.76
CA ASP A 195 -1.50 12.53 -40.11
C ASP A 195 -1.78 11.07 -40.56
N LEU A 196 -0.84 10.17 -40.33
CA LEU A 196 -1.00 8.75 -40.67
C LEU A 196 -2.11 8.12 -39.83
N ASP A 197 -2.11 8.33 -38.51
CA ASP A 197 -3.11 7.79 -37.60
C ASP A 197 -4.51 8.33 -37.96
N GLN A 198 -4.64 9.62 -38.29
CA GLN A 198 -5.91 10.22 -38.70
C GLN A 198 -6.46 9.60 -39.98
N VAL A 199 -5.60 9.34 -40.97
CA VAL A 199 -6.00 8.66 -42.22
C VAL A 199 -6.40 7.20 -41.93
N PHE A 200 -5.65 6.51 -41.05
CA PHE A 200 -5.90 5.11 -40.70
C PHE A 200 -7.22 4.90 -39.94
N PHE A 201 -7.48 5.74 -38.92
CA PHE A 201 -8.70 5.62 -38.13
C PHE A 201 -9.91 6.27 -38.77
N GLY A 202 -9.74 7.32 -39.61
CA GLY A 202 -10.83 8.08 -40.23
C GLY A 202 -11.79 8.66 -39.17
N ASP A 203 -13.09 8.36 -39.32
CA ASP A 203 -14.15 8.80 -38.40
C ASP A 203 -14.04 8.24 -36.98
N LEU A 204 -13.19 7.22 -36.77
CA LEU A 204 -12.91 6.62 -35.46
C LEU A 204 -11.69 7.29 -34.78
N TRP A 205 -11.18 8.38 -35.34
CA TRP A 205 -10.05 9.11 -34.79
C TRP A 205 -10.47 9.91 -33.53
N GLU A 206 -9.76 9.69 -32.43
CA GLU A 206 -9.93 10.45 -31.18
C GLU A 206 -8.68 11.28 -30.90
N ALA A 207 -8.81 12.60 -30.96
CA ALA A 207 -7.70 13.53 -30.76
C ALA A 207 -7.13 13.53 -29.34
N ASP A 208 -7.95 13.20 -28.34
CA ASP A 208 -7.60 13.28 -26.92
C ASP A 208 -6.63 12.18 -26.46
N HIS A 209 -6.42 11.14 -27.25
CA HIS A 209 -5.49 10.05 -26.94
C HIS A 209 -4.05 10.33 -27.42
N TYR A 210 -3.82 11.45 -28.07
CA TYR A 210 -2.50 11.82 -28.57
C TYR A 210 -1.74 12.71 -27.57
N GLN A 211 -1.32 12.16 -26.46
CA GLN A 211 -0.28 12.78 -25.63
C GLN A 211 1.07 12.48 -26.28
N GLY A 212 1.73 13.53 -26.78
CA GLY A 212 2.95 13.48 -27.61
C GLY A 212 4.23 13.02 -26.93
N GLU A 213 4.15 12.06 -26.04
CA GLU A 213 5.31 11.41 -25.42
C GLU A 213 5.61 10.09 -26.15
N ARG A 214 6.90 9.79 -26.27
CA ARG A 214 7.45 8.54 -26.83
C ARG A 214 6.58 7.37 -26.39
N ASP A 215 6.17 6.49 -27.34
CA ASP A 215 5.36 5.30 -27.06
C ASP A 215 5.83 4.61 -25.77
N PRO A 216 5.06 4.69 -24.68
CA PRO A 216 5.41 3.96 -23.46
C PRO A 216 5.32 2.44 -23.65
N ALA A 217 4.84 2.00 -24.83
CA ALA A 217 4.59 0.62 -25.16
C ALA A 217 5.82 -0.30 -25.05
N PHE A 218 7.04 0.25 -25.20
CA PHE A 218 8.26 -0.57 -25.10
C PHE A 218 8.67 -0.91 -23.66
N SER A 219 8.12 -0.24 -22.66
CA SER A 219 8.40 -0.52 -21.23
C SER A 219 7.30 -1.36 -20.56
N LEU A 220 6.21 -1.64 -21.26
CA LEU A 220 5.06 -2.36 -20.72
C LEU A 220 5.22 -3.89 -20.84
N THR A 221 4.63 -4.64 -19.92
CA THR A 221 4.50 -6.10 -19.99
C THR A 221 3.70 -6.49 -21.25
N LEU A 222 3.87 -7.73 -21.75
CA LEU A 222 3.11 -8.24 -22.90
C LEU A 222 1.61 -8.09 -22.70
N GLN A 223 1.12 -8.41 -21.50
CA GLN A 223 -0.31 -8.28 -21.17
C GLN A 223 -0.79 -6.82 -21.27
N ALA A 224 -0.07 -5.87 -20.69
CA ALA A 224 -0.41 -4.45 -20.77
C ALA A 224 -0.37 -3.91 -22.21
N ARG A 225 0.57 -4.41 -23.03
CA ARG A 225 0.61 -4.08 -24.47
C ARG A 225 -0.60 -4.61 -25.23
N VAL A 226 -1.03 -5.84 -24.96
CA VAL A 226 -2.24 -6.43 -25.56
C VAL A 226 -3.46 -5.61 -25.15
N GLU A 227 -3.60 -5.27 -23.88
CA GLU A 227 -4.72 -4.47 -23.36
C GLU A 227 -4.77 -3.06 -23.97
N ALA A 228 -3.62 -2.39 -24.06
CA ALA A 228 -3.52 -1.06 -24.68
C ALA A 228 -3.89 -1.11 -26.16
N HIS A 229 -3.46 -2.17 -26.88
CA HIS A 229 -3.81 -2.36 -28.29
C HIS A 229 -5.29 -2.66 -28.51
N ILE A 230 -5.90 -3.49 -27.65
CA ILE A 230 -7.36 -3.73 -27.65
C ILE A 230 -8.12 -2.41 -27.44
N HIS A 231 -7.69 -1.62 -26.43
CA HIS A 231 -8.32 -0.33 -26.15
C HIS A 231 -8.20 0.65 -27.31
N LYS A 232 -7.05 0.69 -28.01
CA LYS A 232 -6.82 1.52 -29.19
C LYS A 232 -7.81 1.22 -30.33
N HIS A 233 -8.24 -0.04 -30.46
CA HIS A 233 -9.13 -0.49 -31.53
C HIS A 233 -10.59 -0.78 -31.06
N ARG A 234 -10.99 -0.33 -29.86
CA ARG A 234 -12.31 -0.62 -29.26
C ARG A 234 -13.49 -0.18 -30.12
N LEU A 235 -13.43 1.00 -30.74
CA LEU A 235 -14.50 1.51 -31.60
C LEU A 235 -14.66 0.72 -32.91
N ALA A 236 -13.56 0.15 -33.40
CA ALA A 236 -13.61 -0.71 -34.58
C ALA A 236 -14.23 -2.07 -34.24
N ALA A 237 -14.10 -2.54 -33.02
CA ALA A 237 -14.68 -3.81 -32.55
C ALA A 237 -16.21 -3.82 -32.63
N GLU A 238 -16.88 -2.69 -32.39
CA GLU A 238 -18.35 -2.54 -32.41
C GLU A 238 -18.96 -2.75 -33.80
N LYS A 239 -18.17 -2.63 -34.88
CA LYS A 239 -18.61 -2.75 -36.26
C LYS A 239 -18.45 -4.14 -36.82
N LEU A 240 -17.96 -5.10 -36.07
CA LEU A 240 -17.67 -6.45 -36.52
C LEU A 240 -18.90 -7.37 -36.48
N SER A 241 -18.90 -8.37 -37.32
CA SER A 241 -19.99 -9.36 -37.41
C SER A 241 -19.95 -10.43 -36.31
N TRP A 242 -18.88 -10.54 -35.58
CA TRP A 242 -18.71 -11.47 -34.43
C TRP A 242 -18.56 -10.72 -33.13
N ASP A 243 -18.96 -11.34 -32.04
CA ASP A 243 -18.98 -10.68 -30.71
C ASP A 243 -17.59 -10.66 -30.09
N VAL A 244 -16.89 -9.53 -30.26
CA VAL A 244 -15.60 -9.26 -29.60
C VAL A 244 -15.80 -9.10 -28.10
N GLY A 245 -16.94 -8.51 -27.68
CA GLY A 245 -17.26 -8.31 -26.27
C GLY A 245 -17.34 -9.62 -25.52
N ALA A 246 -17.92 -10.66 -26.11
CA ALA A 246 -17.98 -12.00 -25.52
C ALA A 246 -16.58 -12.61 -25.29
N VAL A 247 -15.63 -12.39 -26.21
CA VAL A 247 -14.24 -12.84 -26.04
C VAL A 247 -13.54 -12.10 -24.91
N LEU A 248 -13.76 -10.78 -24.80
CA LEU A 248 -13.17 -9.93 -23.74
C LEU A 248 -13.81 -10.19 -22.37
N ALA A 249 -15.13 -10.50 -22.33
CA ALA A 249 -15.90 -10.81 -21.13
C ALA A 249 -15.90 -12.32 -20.79
N PRO A 250 -14.88 -13.08 -21.09
CA PRO A 250 -14.72 -14.54 -21.12
C PRO A 250 -16.05 -15.33 -21.23
N ASN A 251 -16.82 -15.09 -22.29
CA ASN A 251 -18.07 -15.79 -22.55
C ASN A 251 -17.96 -16.66 -23.83
N ARG A 252 -17.82 -17.98 -23.63
CA ARG A 252 -17.62 -18.95 -24.70
C ARG A 252 -18.95 -19.44 -25.32
N LYS A 253 -20.10 -19.16 -24.67
CA LYS A 253 -21.39 -19.87 -24.93
C LYS A 253 -21.95 -19.69 -26.34
N ASP A 254 -21.70 -18.51 -26.93
CA ASP A 254 -22.31 -18.16 -28.24
C ASP A 254 -21.45 -18.59 -29.45
N PHE A 255 -20.31 -19.22 -29.17
CA PHE A 255 -19.43 -19.77 -30.22
C PHE A 255 -19.64 -21.28 -30.41
N GLY A 256 -19.31 -21.79 -31.59
CA GLY A 256 -19.45 -23.19 -31.95
C GLY A 256 -18.56 -24.16 -31.15
N PRO A 257 -18.47 -25.44 -31.47
CA PRO A 257 -17.65 -26.43 -30.79
C PRO A 257 -16.19 -26.00 -30.71
N LYS A 258 -15.49 -26.32 -29.58
CA LYS A 258 -14.09 -25.97 -29.38
C LYS A 258 -13.18 -26.52 -30.48
N GLY A 259 -12.30 -25.68 -30.97
CA GLY A 259 -11.26 -26.02 -31.89
C GLY A 259 -10.07 -26.76 -31.27
N PRO A 260 -9.15 -27.27 -32.06
CA PRO A 260 -8.06 -28.10 -31.62
C PRO A 260 -7.05 -27.37 -30.75
N LEU A 261 -6.76 -26.06 -31.00
CA LEU A 261 -5.81 -25.29 -30.24
C LEU A 261 -6.37 -24.97 -28.86
N GLU A 262 -7.68 -24.64 -28.77
CA GLU A 262 -8.35 -24.39 -27.50
C GLU A 262 -8.37 -25.65 -26.63
N VAL A 263 -8.74 -26.80 -27.22
CA VAL A 263 -8.77 -28.09 -26.51
C VAL A 263 -7.39 -28.50 -26.00
N ILE A 264 -6.34 -28.41 -26.82
CA ILE A 264 -4.97 -28.75 -26.39
C ILE A 264 -4.45 -27.78 -25.31
N SER A 265 -4.80 -26.50 -25.42
CA SER A 265 -4.43 -25.48 -24.40
C SER A 265 -5.09 -25.77 -23.06
N GLU A 266 -6.37 -26.12 -23.02
CA GLU A 266 -7.07 -26.57 -21.81
C GLU A 266 -6.45 -27.85 -21.25
N GLN A 267 -6.10 -28.81 -22.13
CA GLN A 267 -5.43 -30.04 -21.70
C GLN A 267 -4.09 -29.76 -21.04
N LEU A 268 -3.30 -28.79 -21.53
CA LEU A 268 -2.04 -28.41 -20.89
C LEU A 268 -2.27 -27.99 -19.45
N ILE A 269 -3.22 -27.07 -19.20
CA ILE A 269 -3.54 -26.57 -17.85
C ILE A 269 -4.08 -27.70 -16.97
N ARG A 270 -5.00 -28.53 -17.49
CA ARG A 270 -5.62 -29.65 -16.76
C ARG A 270 -4.61 -30.73 -16.37
N HIS A 271 -3.71 -31.13 -17.29
CA HIS A 271 -2.68 -32.13 -17.00
C HIS A 271 -1.60 -31.56 -16.06
N ALA A 272 -1.29 -30.27 -16.15
CA ALA A 272 -0.44 -29.59 -15.17
C ALA A 272 -1.06 -29.59 -13.76
N ALA A 273 -2.38 -29.37 -13.65
CA ALA A 273 -3.12 -29.49 -12.39
C ALA A 273 -3.08 -30.89 -11.76
N ARG A 274 -3.03 -31.93 -12.58
CA ARG A 274 -3.00 -33.34 -12.17
C ARG A 274 -1.59 -33.91 -11.96
N GLY A 275 -0.56 -33.14 -12.33
CA GLY A 275 0.84 -33.60 -12.23
C GLY A 275 1.25 -34.61 -13.30
N ASP A 276 0.53 -34.72 -14.41
CA ASP A 276 0.85 -35.64 -15.51
C ASP A 276 1.98 -35.07 -16.37
N LEU A 277 3.21 -35.25 -15.90
CA LEU A 277 4.45 -34.80 -16.52
C LEU A 277 4.60 -35.29 -17.96
N GLN A 278 4.19 -36.55 -18.24
CA GLN A 278 4.39 -37.14 -19.55
C GLN A 278 3.50 -36.45 -20.60
N THR A 279 2.23 -36.23 -20.31
CA THR A 279 1.30 -35.54 -21.21
C THR A 279 1.67 -34.06 -21.38
N VAL A 280 1.99 -33.36 -20.32
CA VAL A 280 2.50 -31.96 -20.37
C VAL A 280 3.73 -31.87 -21.28
N SER A 281 4.73 -32.76 -21.11
CA SER A 281 5.90 -32.80 -21.97
C SER A 281 5.59 -33.06 -23.45
N LYS A 282 4.63 -33.95 -23.75
CA LYS A 282 4.19 -34.23 -25.14
C LYS A 282 3.55 -32.99 -25.75
N ILE A 283 2.61 -32.32 -25.04
CA ILE A 283 1.90 -31.13 -25.54
C ILE A 283 2.90 -30.00 -25.85
N ILE A 284 3.83 -29.73 -24.95
CA ILE A 284 4.82 -28.65 -25.13
C ILE A 284 5.77 -28.97 -26.30
N ARG A 285 6.25 -30.21 -26.41
CA ARG A 285 7.14 -30.63 -27.51
C ARG A 285 6.47 -30.58 -28.89
N ALA A 286 5.13 -30.71 -28.96
CA ALA A 286 4.37 -30.55 -30.19
C ALA A 286 4.43 -29.10 -30.74
N GLY A 287 4.75 -28.10 -29.91
CA GLY A 287 4.95 -26.71 -30.32
C GLY A 287 3.70 -25.98 -30.79
N LEU A 288 2.50 -26.53 -30.47
CA LEU A 288 1.21 -25.98 -30.87
C LEU A 288 0.64 -25.03 -29.83
N VAL A 289 1.09 -25.13 -28.56
CA VAL A 289 0.59 -24.36 -27.42
C VAL A 289 1.77 -23.61 -26.77
N HIS A 290 1.53 -22.38 -26.41
CA HIS A 290 2.51 -21.60 -25.61
C HIS A 290 2.49 -22.08 -24.16
N PRO A 291 3.65 -22.24 -23.46
CA PRO A 291 3.69 -22.69 -22.07
C PRO A 291 2.92 -21.73 -21.12
N ASP A 292 2.83 -20.45 -21.48
CA ASP A 292 2.13 -19.42 -20.71
C ASP A 292 0.68 -19.19 -21.12
N VAL A 293 0.07 -20.12 -21.88
CA VAL A 293 -1.37 -20.02 -22.13
C VAL A 293 -2.12 -20.02 -20.80
N ALA A 294 -3.07 -19.09 -20.69
CA ALA A 294 -3.82 -18.89 -19.46
C ALA A 294 -5.30 -19.21 -19.68
N ASP A 295 -5.98 -19.66 -18.64
CA ASP A 295 -7.45 -19.80 -18.63
C ASP A 295 -8.14 -18.41 -18.54
N SER A 296 -9.46 -18.37 -18.47
CA SER A 296 -10.23 -17.12 -18.39
C SER A 296 -9.90 -16.30 -17.13
N ARG A 297 -9.48 -16.95 -16.05
CA ARG A 297 -9.02 -16.31 -14.81
C ARG A 297 -7.54 -15.90 -14.85
N GLY A 298 -6.88 -16.14 -15.97
CA GLY A 298 -5.45 -15.82 -16.14
C GLY A 298 -4.50 -16.85 -15.53
N ASN A 299 -4.98 -17.97 -14.99
CA ASN A 299 -4.13 -19.00 -14.43
C ASN A 299 -3.43 -19.80 -15.52
N THR A 300 -2.09 -19.83 -15.49
CA THR A 300 -1.24 -20.61 -16.38
C THR A 300 -1.04 -22.03 -15.84
N ALA A 301 -0.52 -22.91 -16.68
CA ALA A 301 -0.09 -24.24 -16.25
C ALA A 301 0.88 -24.20 -15.06
N LEU A 302 1.76 -23.16 -15.00
CA LEU A 302 2.70 -22.93 -13.90
C LEU A 302 1.97 -22.62 -12.60
N ILE A 303 1.00 -21.68 -12.62
CA ILE A 303 0.21 -21.32 -11.43
C ILE A 303 -0.57 -22.52 -10.92
N VAL A 304 -1.23 -23.26 -11.80
CA VAL A 304 -2.05 -24.41 -11.39
C VAL A 304 -1.19 -25.56 -10.85
N ALA A 305 -0.01 -25.82 -11.44
CA ALA A 305 0.96 -26.78 -10.90
C ALA A 305 1.51 -26.34 -9.52
N THR A 306 1.66 -25.03 -9.30
CA THR A 306 2.05 -24.45 -7.99
C THR A 306 0.99 -24.72 -6.93
N VAL A 307 -0.29 -24.48 -7.23
CA VAL A 307 -1.42 -24.74 -6.33
C VAL A 307 -1.44 -26.20 -5.89
N ASN A 308 -1.18 -27.12 -6.83
CA ASN A 308 -1.23 -28.56 -6.59
C ASN A 308 0.12 -29.17 -6.18
N ARG A 309 1.19 -28.37 -6.08
CA ARG A 309 2.55 -28.75 -5.63
C ARG A 309 3.24 -29.80 -6.52
N HIS A 310 3.00 -29.78 -7.83
CA HIS A 310 3.60 -30.69 -8.80
C HIS A 310 4.98 -30.22 -9.24
N HIS A 311 6.02 -30.48 -8.42
CA HIS A 311 7.37 -29.98 -8.61
C HIS A 311 8.00 -30.38 -9.94
N ASP A 312 7.79 -31.61 -10.42
CA ASP A 312 8.34 -32.10 -11.69
C ASP A 312 7.75 -31.34 -12.88
N VAL A 313 6.46 -31.04 -12.83
CA VAL A 313 5.78 -30.24 -13.86
C VAL A 313 6.25 -28.79 -13.81
N LEU A 314 6.42 -28.23 -12.62
CA LEU A 314 6.96 -26.88 -12.44
C LEU A 314 8.36 -26.75 -13.04
N GLN A 315 9.26 -27.72 -12.75
CA GLN A 315 10.60 -27.74 -13.32
C GLN A 315 10.56 -27.80 -14.84
N LEU A 316 9.77 -28.71 -15.42
CA LEU A 316 9.62 -28.82 -16.86
C LEU A 316 9.14 -27.51 -17.50
N LEU A 317 8.09 -26.87 -16.94
CA LEU A 317 7.57 -25.62 -17.46
C LEU A 317 8.61 -24.50 -17.42
N LEU A 318 9.34 -24.38 -16.33
CA LEU A 318 10.42 -23.39 -16.20
C LEU A 318 11.62 -23.69 -17.10
N ASP A 319 11.94 -24.97 -17.34
CA ASP A 319 13.03 -25.37 -18.24
C ASP A 319 12.72 -25.06 -19.72
N VAL A 320 11.45 -25.06 -20.10
CA VAL A 320 11.00 -24.67 -21.46
C VAL A 320 10.74 -23.17 -21.60
N GLY A 321 11.01 -22.37 -20.56
CA GLY A 321 10.93 -20.92 -20.61
C GLY A 321 9.56 -20.34 -20.30
N ALA A 322 8.73 -21.02 -19.49
CA ALA A 322 7.51 -20.42 -18.98
C ALA A 322 7.82 -19.19 -18.11
N ASP A 323 7.04 -18.15 -18.26
CA ASP A 323 7.17 -16.89 -17.51
C ASP A 323 6.78 -17.12 -16.05
N ILE A 324 7.81 -17.11 -15.17
CA ILE A 324 7.66 -17.35 -13.73
C ILE A 324 6.88 -16.23 -13.03
N ASP A 325 6.93 -15.02 -13.59
CA ASP A 325 6.36 -13.81 -13.00
C ASP A 325 5.03 -13.40 -13.65
N LYS A 326 4.50 -14.23 -14.54
CA LYS A 326 3.20 -13.96 -15.17
C LYS A 326 2.08 -13.89 -14.14
N LEU A 327 1.33 -12.78 -14.21
CA LEU A 327 0.21 -12.53 -13.30
C LEU A 327 -1.09 -13.14 -13.83
N ASN A 328 -1.91 -13.68 -12.94
CA ASN A 328 -3.29 -14.05 -13.25
C ASN A 328 -4.21 -12.81 -13.32
N SER A 329 -5.49 -12.99 -13.59
CA SER A 329 -6.47 -11.88 -13.69
C SER A 329 -6.72 -11.17 -12.35
N GLU A 330 -6.33 -11.77 -11.23
CA GLU A 330 -6.38 -11.18 -9.89
C GLU A 330 -5.08 -10.42 -9.54
N GLY A 331 -4.08 -10.39 -10.43
CA GLY A 331 -2.80 -9.72 -10.21
C GLY A 331 -1.80 -10.53 -9.36
N MET A 332 -1.94 -11.86 -9.32
CA MET A 332 -1.08 -12.76 -8.53
C MET A 332 -0.15 -13.56 -9.42
N SER A 333 1.14 -13.59 -9.07
CA SER A 333 2.15 -14.49 -9.66
C SER A 333 2.12 -15.87 -8.98
N ALA A 334 2.77 -16.86 -9.59
CA ALA A 334 2.93 -18.19 -8.98
C ALA A 334 3.53 -18.12 -7.57
N LEU A 335 4.50 -17.21 -7.35
CA LEU A 335 5.12 -16.97 -6.05
C LEU A 335 4.11 -16.42 -5.04
N ALA A 336 3.28 -15.44 -5.42
CA ALA A 336 2.26 -14.86 -4.54
C ALA A 336 1.18 -15.87 -4.17
N VAL A 337 0.69 -16.65 -5.13
CA VAL A 337 -0.27 -17.75 -4.89
C VAL A 337 0.31 -18.76 -3.92
N CYS A 338 1.58 -19.16 -4.11
CA CYS A 338 2.25 -20.10 -3.20
C CYS A 338 2.37 -19.54 -1.77
N HIS A 339 2.66 -18.25 -1.58
CA HIS A 339 2.73 -17.60 -0.27
C HIS A 339 1.37 -17.55 0.43
N VAL A 340 0.28 -17.26 -0.29
CA VAL A 340 -1.09 -17.27 0.26
C VAL A 340 -1.47 -18.67 0.76
N LEU A 341 -1.08 -19.71 0.02
CA LEU A 341 -1.35 -21.11 0.41
C LEU A 341 -0.43 -21.61 1.54
N TYR A 342 0.81 -21.10 1.58
CA TYR A 342 1.78 -21.44 2.62
C TYR A 342 1.50 -20.74 3.95
N TYR A 343 1.01 -19.49 3.92
CA TYR A 343 0.60 -18.71 5.09
C TYR A 343 -0.93 -18.57 5.14
N PRO A 344 -1.68 -19.58 5.60
CA PRO A 344 -3.13 -19.47 5.76
C PRO A 344 -3.48 -18.28 6.65
N PHE A 345 -4.58 -17.61 6.35
CA PHE A 345 -4.97 -16.36 7.01
C PHE A 345 -4.97 -16.43 8.54
N HIS A 346 -5.38 -17.57 9.12
CA HIS A 346 -5.38 -17.78 10.56
C HIS A 346 -3.98 -17.79 11.22
N CYS A 347 -2.92 -17.97 10.43
CA CYS A 347 -1.53 -17.86 10.90
C CYS A 347 -1.00 -16.43 10.86
N LEU A 348 -1.75 -15.49 10.23
CA LEU A 348 -1.37 -14.09 10.17
C LEU A 348 -1.80 -13.37 11.45
N HIS A 349 -1.00 -12.41 11.88
CA HIS A 349 -1.23 -11.74 13.16
C HIS A 349 -2.56 -10.96 13.15
N ALA A 350 -3.48 -11.28 14.07
CA ALA A 350 -4.85 -10.74 14.12
C ALA A 350 -4.93 -9.19 14.27
N ALA A 351 -3.89 -8.56 14.81
CA ALA A 351 -3.85 -7.11 14.97
C ALA A 351 -3.92 -6.33 13.65
N PHE A 352 -3.50 -6.96 12.54
CA PHE A 352 -3.49 -6.34 11.21
C PHE A 352 -4.58 -6.86 10.28
N THR A 353 -5.24 -7.95 10.66
CA THR A 353 -6.21 -8.63 9.79
C THR A 353 -7.65 -8.21 10.03
N LYS A 354 -7.97 -7.53 11.15
CA LYS A 354 -9.31 -6.99 11.39
C LYS A 354 -9.46 -5.63 10.72
N PRO A 355 -10.55 -5.42 9.93
CA PRO A 355 -10.90 -4.06 9.50
C PRO A 355 -11.19 -3.21 10.74
N PRO A 356 -10.97 -1.88 10.71
CA PRO A 356 -11.33 -1.00 11.80
C PRO A 356 -12.87 -0.92 11.90
N ASN A 357 -13.49 -1.85 12.60
CA ASN A 357 -14.91 -1.73 12.93
C ASN A 357 -15.05 -0.66 14.01
N ASN A 358 -15.59 0.48 13.62
CA ASN A 358 -16.25 1.40 14.51
C ASN A 358 -17.39 0.65 15.21
N THR A 359 -17.39 0.64 16.53
CA THR A 359 -18.37 0.08 17.47
C THR A 359 -18.04 -1.31 18.01
N GLN A 360 -17.31 -1.34 19.13
CA GLN A 360 -17.46 -2.22 20.29
C GLN A 360 -16.15 -2.35 21.06
N VAL A 361 -15.76 -1.31 21.80
CA VAL A 361 -14.70 -1.37 22.82
C VAL A 361 -15.22 -0.72 24.12
N LEU A 362 -16.45 -1.05 24.53
CA LEU A 362 -17.00 -0.53 25.79
C LEU A 362 -17.66 -1.61 26.66
N GLU A 363 -17.50 -2.91 26.37
CA GLU A 363 -18.14 -3.97 27.16
C GLU A 363 -17.24 -5.11 27.69
N SER A 364 -15.91 -5.00 27.62
CA SER A 364 -15.05 -6.05 28.16
C SER A 364 -14.00 -5.59 29.18
N LEU A 365 -14.34 -4.59 30.01
CA LEU A 365 -13.55 -4.25 31.19
C LEU A 365 -14.27 -4.71 32.47
N SER A 366 -14.68 -5.98 32.52
CA SER A 366 -14.98 -6.61 33.81
C SER A 366 -14.73 -8.11 33.72
N LYS A 367 -13.81 -8.59 34.60
CA LYS A 367 -13.45 -10.00 34.92
C LYS A 367 -12.53 -10.69 33.88
N ASP A 368 -11.31 -11.06 34.20
CA ASP A 368 -10.85 -12.04 35.17
C ASP A 368 -9.31 -11.95 35.33
N GLU A 369 -8.89 -11.79 36.55
CA GLU A 369 -7.55 -12.14 36.99
C GLU A 369 -7.46 -13.66 37.02
N ASN A 370 -6.57 -14.20 36.19
CA ASN A 370 -5.84 -15.46 36.28
C ASN A 370 -5.65 -16.05 34.89
N SER A 371 -4.53 -15.78 34.30
CA SER A 371 -4.01 -16.58 33.18
C SER A 371 -2.49 -16.64 33.23
N PRO A 372 -1.89 -17.78 33.12
CA PRO A 372 -0.46 -17.98 33.35
C PRO A 372 0.37 -17.45 32.17
N ASP A 373 1.55 -17.00 32.52
CA ASP A 373 2.69 -16.58 31.72
C ASP A 373 2.88 -17.42 30.46
N ILE A 374 2.63 -16.84 29.27
CA ILE A 374 2.94 -17.44 27.97
C ILE A 374 4.26 -16.83 27.47
N SER A 375 5.34 -17.23 28.10
CA SER A 375 6.68 -17.13 27.55
C SER A 375 7.09 -18.49 27.00
N GLN A 376 7.15 -18.60 25.69
CA GLN A 376 7.58 -19.69 24.79
C GLN A 376 6.43 -20.27 23.97
N VAL A 377 6.21 -19.70 22.79
CA VAL A 377 5.46 -20.36 21.71
C VAL A 377 6.38 -20.45 20.49
N ASP A 378 6.89 -21.64 20.29
CA ASP A 378 7.55 -22.09 19.07
C ASP A 378 6.58 -21.91 17.87
N PRO A 379 7.00 -21.46 16.68
CA PRO A 379 6.13 -21.31 15.51
C PRO A 379 5.41 -22.57 15.06
N SER A 380 5.73 -23.71 15.65
CA SER A 380 5.10 -25.00 15.40
C SER A 380 3.79 -25.25 16.19
N THR A 381 3.35 -24.34 17.08
CA THR A 381 2.23 -24.57 18.00
C THR A 381 1.04 -23.60 17.86
N CYS A 382 0.76 -23.07 16.68
CA CYS A 382 -0.45 -22.27 16.41
C CYS A 382 -1.77 -23.07 16.33
N GLU A 383 -1.89 -24.20 17.05
CA GLU A 383 -3.04 -25.11 16.86
C GLU A 383 -4.04 -25.22 18.03
N VAL A 384 -3.94 -24.41 19.09
CA VAL A 384 -4.83 -24.58 20.24
C VAL A 384 -5.48 -23.27 20.68
N ALA A 385 -6.52 -22.85 20.01
CA ALA A 385 -7.53 -21.97 20.59
C ALA A 385 -8.82 -21.91 19.77
N LEU A 386 -9.54 -23.02 19.62
CA LEU A 386 -10.96 -23.01 19.25
C LEU A 386 -11.64 -24.29 19.76
N SER A 387 -12.00 -24.30 21.03
CA SER A 387 -13.20 -25.00 21.49
C SER A 387 -13.31 -24.90 23.03
N SER A 388 -14.14 -23.98 23.48
CA SER A 388 -14.75 -24.10 24.83
C SER A 388 -16.23 -23.75 24.69
N GLN A 389 -17.02 -24.77 24.40
CA GLN A 389 -18.39 -24.86 24.82
C GLN A 389 -18.55 -26.23 25.46
N SER A 390 -19.05 -26.23 26.71
CA SER A 390 -19.18 -27.29 27.63
C SER A 390 -20.14 -28.40 27.17
N PRO A 391 -19.89 -29.68 27.56
CA PRO A 391 -20.65 -30.80 27.13
C PRO A 391 -21.72 -31.21 28.16
N PRO A 392 -22.73 -31.93 27.74
CA PRO A 392 -23.37 -32.87 28.63
C PRO A 392 -22.84 -34.29 28.41
N SER A 393 -22.54 -34.94 29.57
CA SER A 393 -22.51 -36.35 29.88
C SER A 393 -21.97 -37.42 28.89
N ASP A 394 -20.93 -38.08 29.34
CA ASP A 394 -20.33 -39.39 28.99
C ASP A 394 -20.47 -39.96 27.57
N PRO A 395 -19.34 -40.12 26.88
CA PRO A 395 -19.15 -41.23 25.95
C PRO A 395 -17.99 -42.13 26.34
N THR A 396 -18.20 -43.42 26.10
CA THR A 396 -17.31 -44.53 26.37
C THR A 396 -15.91 -44.38 25.77
N SER A 397 -14.90 -44.85 26.49
CA SER A 397 -13.45 -44.75 26.22
C SER A 397 -12.96 -45.22 24.83
N ARG A 398 -13.81 -45.76 23.97
CA ARG A 398 -13.47 -46.17 22.59
C ARG A 398 -13.63 -45.09 21.55
N GLU A 399 -14.54 -44.13 21.75
CA GLU A 399 -14.74 -43.02 20.79
C GLU A 399 -13.67 -41.94 20.95
N ILE A 400 -13.11 -41.75 22.15
CA ILE A 400 -12.05 -40.73 22.40
C ILE A 400 -10.74 -41.12 21.70
N SER A 401 -10.42 -42.42 21.58
CA SER A 401 -9.21 -42.89 20.90
C SER A 401 -9.30 -42.79 19.39
N SER A 402 -10.50 -42.91 18.79
CA SER A 402 -10.70 -42.75 17.35
C SER A 402 -10.64 -41.27 16.92
N LEU A 403 -11.24 -40.37 17.70
CA LEU A 403 -11.18 -38.91 17.45
C LEU A 403 -9.77 -38.33 17.67
N ALA A 404 -9.00 -38.87 18.59
CA ALA A 404 -7.60 -38.48 18.76
C ALA A 404 -6.73 -38.94 17.58
N SER A 405 -6.97 -40.16 17.06
CA SER A 405 -6.28 -40.72 15.90
C SER A 405 -6.64 -39.94 14.62
N GLU A 406 -7.90 -39.58 14.39
CA GLU A 406 -8.32 -38.80 13.26
C GLU A 406 -7.74 -37.35 13.29
N LYS A 407 -7.71 -36.72 14.48
CA LYS A 407 -7.07 -35.41 14.64
C LYS A 407 -5.57 -35.48 14.37
N GLN A 408 -4.90 -36.51 14.75
CA GLN A 408 -3.46 -36.70 14.52
C GLN A 408 -3.15 -36.92 13.04
N VAL A 409 -3.94 -37.71 12.33
CA VAL A 409 -3.81 -37.95 10.88
C VAL A 409 -4.06 -36.64 10.08
N VAL A 410 -5.06 -35.85 10.48
CA VAL A 410 -5.33 -34.55 9.86
C VAL A 410 -4.18 -33.56 10.09
N GLN A 411 -3.59 -33.60 11.29
CA GLN A 411 -2.46 -32.72 11.64
C GLN A 411 -1.18 -33.12 10.88
N GLU A 412 -0.88 -34.40 10.74
CA GLU A 412 0.24 -34.88 9.93
C GLU A 412 0.08 -34.52 8.46
N SER A 413 -1.11 -34.72 7.91
CA SER A 413 -1.42 -34.32 6.51
C SER A 413 -1.25 -32.79 6.28
N ARG A 414 -1.60 -31.94 7.26
CA ARG A 414 -1.36 -30.49 7.17
C ARG A 414 0.13 -30.14 7.20
N LYS A 415 0.92 -30.81 8.05
CA LYS A 415 2.37 -30.61 8.14
C LYS A 415 3.06 -31.00 6.83
N GLU A 416 2.64 -32.10 6.22
CA GLU A 416 3.18 -32.59 4.95
C GLU A 416 2.86 -31.60 3.81
N LYS A 417 1.61 -31.14 3.69
CA LYS A 417 1.21 -30.11 2.72
C LYS A 417 2.02 -28.83 2.87
N ARG A 418 2.26 -28.38 4.10
CA ARG A 418 3.07 -27.18 4.37
C ARG A 418 4.52 -27.36 3.92
N LYS A 419 5.10 -28.53 4.15
CA LYS A 419 6.46 -28.87 3.68
C LYS A 419 6.55 -28.84 2.15
N ASP A 420 5.53 -29.34 1.46
CA ASP A 420 5.49 -29.34 -0.01
C ASP A 420 5.38 -27.92 -0.56
N TYR A 421 4.56 -27.03 0.05
CA TYR A 421 4.54 -25.61 -0.33
C TYR A 421 5.88 -24.92 -0.08
N LEU A 422 6.57 -25.27 1.01
CA LEU A 422 7.93 -24.74 1.26
C LEU A 422 8.90 -25.16 0.15
N ASN A 423 8.88 -26.44 -0.25
CA ASN A 423 9.70 -26.93 -1.36
C ASN A 423 9.35 -26.19 -2.68
N THR A 424 8.07 -25.92 -2.91
CA THR A 424 7.61 -25.15 -4.08
C THR A 424 8.13 -23.71 -4.04
N LEU A 425 8.03 -23.04 -2.88
CA LEU A 425 8.59 -21.70 -2.68
C LEU A 425 10.09 -21.68 -2.95
N GLU A 426 10.84 -22.64 -2.41
CA GLU A 426 12.28 -22.74 -2.65
C GLU A 426 12.61 -22.96 -4.12
N LEU A 427 11.82 -23.74 -4.84
CA LEU A 427 12.00 -23.94 -6.27
C LEU A 427 11.78 -22.64 -7.04
N LEU A 428 10.65 -21.94 -6.81
CA LEU A 428 10.34 -20.66 -7.46
C LEU A 428 11.42 -19.61 -7.17
N VAL A 429 11.87 -19.52 -5.92
CA VAL A 429 12.96 -18.64 -5.47
C VAL A 429 14.26 -18.96 -6.19
N LYS A 430 14.68 -20.24 -6.25
CA LYS A 430 15.91 -20.68 -6.96
C LYS A 430 15.85 -20.39 -8.45
N ARG A 431 14.67 -20.36 -9.04
CA ARG A 431 14.43 -20.05 -10.45
C ARG A 431 14.31 -18.55 -10.73
N GLY A 432 14.43 -17.68 -9.72
CA GLY A 432 14.49 -16.24 -9.85
C GLY A 432 13.14 -15.54 -9.93
N ALA A 433 12.08 -16.10 -9.33
CA ALA A 433 10.78 -15.42 -9.22
C ALA A 433 10.92 -14.06 -8.51
N ASP A 434 10.35 -13.00 -9.08
CA ASP A 434 10.41 -11.65 -8.51
C ASP A 434 9.37 -11.47 -7.39
N PRO A 435 9.80 -11.24 -6.12
CA PRO A 435 8.89 -11.05 -5.00
C PRO A 435 8.07 -9.75 -5.08
N ASN A 436 8.42 -8.85 -6.01
CA ASN A 436 7.78 -7.53 -6.12
C ASN A 436 6.70 -7.47 -7.21
N MET A 437 6.54 -8.53 -8.00
CA MET A 437 5.60 -8.54 -9.12
C MET A 437 4.15 -8.45 -8.69
N SER A 438 3.76 -9.17 -7.63
CA SER A 438 2.38 -9.18 -7.13
C SER A 438 2.22 -8.25 -5.93
N ARG A 439 1.13 -7.47 -5.95
CA ARG A 439 0.70 -6.62 -4.81
C ARG A 439 -0.60 -7.10 -4.18
N ILE A 440 -1.17 -8.18 -4.68
CA ILE A 440 -2.46 -8.73 -4.24
C ILE A 440 -2.24 -10.13 -3.62
N PRO A 441 -2.85 -10.40 -2.46
CA PRO A 441 -3.65 -9.49 -1.61
C PRO A 441 -2.82 -8.41 -0.93
N MET A 442 -1.51 -8.58 -0.90
CA MET A 442 -0.47 -7.65 -0.45
C MET A 442 0.89 -8.15 -0.96
N PRO A 443 1.94 -7.32 -1.01
CA PRO A 443 3.28 -7.77 -1.34
C PRO A 443 3.70 -8.96 -0.46
N VAL A 444 4.33 -9.99 -1.03
CA VAL A 444 4.65 -11.25 -0.34
C VAL A 444 5.49 -11.08 0.93
N LEU A 445 6.30 -10.02 0.99
CA LEU A 445 7.08 -9.66 2.18
C LEU A 445 6.18 -9.41 3.40
N PHE A 446 5.03 -8.76 3.22
CA PHE A 446 4.08 -8.53 4.32
C PHE A 446 3.47 -9.82 4.84
N LEU A 447 3.19 -10.80 3.97
CA LEU A 447 2.69 -12.11 4.40
C LEU A 447 3.70 -12.81 5.30
N ALA A 448 4.98 -12.79 4.95
CA ALA A 448 6.05 -13.36 5.76
C ALA A 448 6.24 -12.62 7.10
N ILE A 449 6.13 -11.28 7.10
CA ILE A 449 6.21 -10.46 8.33
C ILE A 449 5.05 -10.78 9.26
N LEU A 450 3.81 -10.79 8.74
CA LEU A 450 2.60 -11.08 9.52
C LEU A 450 2.57 -12.51 10.05
N ALA A 451 3.19 -13.45 9.35
CA ALA A 451 3.37 -14.84 9.79
C ALA A 451 4.54 -15.02 10.77
N CYS A 452 5.29 -13.95 11.06
CA CYS A 452 6.51 -13.99 11.90
C CYS A 452 7.57 -15.01 11.40
N ASP A 453 7.65 -15.24 10.06
CA ASP A 453 8.61 -16.17 9.46
C ASP A 453 9.94 -15.49 9.12
N GLY A 454 10.87 -15.45 10.08
CA GLY A 454 12.18 -14.82 9.91
C GLY A 454 13.00 -15.41 8.77
N GLU A 455 12.96 -16.75 8.56
CA GLU A 455 13.68 -17.38 7.45
C GLU A 455 13.04 -17.09 6.10
N GLY A 456 11.72 -17.00 6.03
CA GLY A 456 10.98 -16.54 4.85
C GLY A 456 11.34 -15.11 4.49
N ILE A 457 11.40 -14.21 5.47
CA ILE A 457 11.80 -12.80 5.28
C ILE A 457 13.23 -12.72 4.75
N LYS A 458 14.21 -13.42 5.35
CA LYS A 458 15.60 -13.45 4.87
C LYS A 458 15.69 -13.89 3.41
N ARG A 459 14.97 -14.95 3.04
CA ARG A 459 14.93 -15.46 1.66
C ARG A 459 14.40 -14.42 0.69
N LEU A 460 13.28 -13.76 1.05
CA LEU A 460 12.68 -12.73 0.22
C LEU A 460 13.58 -11.50 0.06
N LEU A 461 14.24 -11.05 1.14
CA LEU A 461 15.20 -9.93 1.08
C LEU A 461 16.42 -10.26 0.21
N LEU A 462 16.95 -11.49 0.28
CA LEU A 462 18.04 -11.95 -0.59
C LEU A 462 17.63 -12.00 -2.06
N LEU A 463 16.35 -12.23 -2.37
CA LEU A 463 15.79 -12.15 -3.72
C LEU A 463 15.54 -10.72 -4.20
N GLY A 464 15.79 -9.72 -3.37
CA GLY A 464 15.55 -8.33 -3.69
C GLY A 464 14.12 -7.88 -3.44
N ALA A 465 13.42 -8.48 -2.47
CA ALA A 465 12.14 -7.95 -2.00
C ALA A 465 12.31 -6.52 -1.52
N ARG A 466 11.50 -5.61 -2.05
CA ARG A 466 11.55 -4.18 -1.75
C ARG A 466 10.89 -3.88 -0.43
N THR A 467 11.56 -3.07 0.39
CA THR A 467 11.07 -2.61 1.69
C THR A 467 10.42 -1.22 1.62
N ASP A 468 10.45 -0.58 0.46
CA ASP A 468 9.89 0.75 0.16
C ASP A 468 8.53 0.69 -0.56
N ILE A 469 7.93 -0.49 -0.71
CA ILE A 469 6.57 -0.66 -1.25
C ILE A 469 5.59 -0.65 -0.07
N PRO A 470 4.70 0.37 0.02
CA PRO A 470 3.69 0.42 1.08
C PRO A 470 2.49 -0.48 0.76
N LEU A 471 1.69 -0.78 1.78
CA LEU A 471 0.32 -1.29 1.63
C LEU A 471 -0.58 -0.23 0.95
N SER A 472 -1.76 -0.65 0.50
CA SER A 472 -2.74 0.25 -0.12
C SER A 472 -3.12 1.43 0.79
N PRO A 473 -3.57 2.58 0.24
CA PRO A 473 -4.00 3.74 1.03
C PRO A 473 -5.09 3.40 2.05
N GLU A 474 -6.00 2.46 1.73
CA GLU A 474 -7.04 1.97 2.64
C GLU A 474 -6.45 1.29 3.88
N ARG A 475 -5.24 0.77 3.77
CA ARG A 475 -4.41 0.22 4.85
C ARG A 475 -3.38 1.22 5.36
N LYS A 476 -3.68 2.53 5.20
CA LYS A 476 -2.86 3.65 5.71
C LYS A 476 -1.49 3.77 5.06
N GLY A 477 -1.24 3.10 3.94
CA GLY A 477 0.06 3.15 3.27
C GLY A 477 1.23 2.71 4.17
N LEU A 478 1.02 1.69 5.01
CA LEU A 478 2.04 1.20 5.95
C LEU A 478 3.17 0.50 5.20
N TYR A 479 4.41 0.83 5.52
CA TYR A 479 5.60 0.14 5.01
C TYR A 479 5.92 -1.13 5.82
N PRO A 480 6.71 -2.07 5.30
CA PRO A 480 7.13 -3.27 6.02
C PRO A 480 7.67 -3.00 7.43
N LEU A 481 8.45 -1.93 7.59
CA LEU A 481 9.02 -1.53 8.88
C LEU A 481 7.94 -1.11 9.91
N HIS A 482 6.86 -0.47 9.47
CA HIS A 482 5.72 -0.13 10.35
C HIS A 482 5.04 -1.39 10.89
N VAL A 483 4.82 -2.36 10.00
CA VAL A 483 4.15 -3.62 10.38
C VAL A 483 5.03 -4.41 11.33
N ALA A 484 6.34 -4.51 11.06
CA ALA A 484 7.30 -5.16 11.95
C ALA A 484 7.35 -4.51 13.33
N ALA A 485 7.38 -3.17 13.38
CA ALA A 485 7.39 -2.43 14.66
C ALA A 485 6.13 -2.63 15.51
N ALA A 486 5.03 -3.03 14.89
CA ALA A 486 3.77 -3.29 15.57
C ALA A 486 3.63 -4.75 16.04
N LEU A 487 4.45 -5.70 15.56
CA LEU A 487 4.38 -7.10 15.95
C LEU A 487 4.68 -7.27 17.44
N PRO A 488 3.82 -7.99 18.20
CA PRO A 488 4.10 -8.32 19.60
C PRO A 488 5.08 -9.48 19.72
N GLY A 489 5.62 -9.64 20.92
CA GLY A 489 6.54 -10.73 21.25
C GLY A 489 7.95 -10.52 20.71
N PRO A 490 8.83 -11.52 20.84
CA PRO A 490 10.25 -11.42 20.48
C PRO A 490 10.49 -11.34 18.96
N ALA A 491 9.55 -11.80 18.14
CA ALA A 491 9.65 -11.74 16.67
C ALA A 491 9.69 -10.29 16.15
N GLY A 492 8.98 -9.37 16.81
CA GLY A 492 8.97 -7.96 16.41
C GLY A 492 10.36 -7.33 16.32
N PRO A 493 11.17 -7.34 17.41
CA PRO A 493 12.54 -6.85 17.38
C PRO A 493 13.43 -7.55 16.34
N GLU A 494 13.37 -8.88 16.22
CA GLU A 494 14.19 -9.66 15.29
C GLU A 494 13.88 -9.30 13.82
N ILE A 495 12.60 -9.20 13.46
CA ILE A 495 12.17 -8.83 12.12
C ILE A 495 12.50 -7.36 11.82
N THR A 496 12.31 -6.47 12.80
CA THR A 496 12.68 -5.06 12.67
C THR A 496 14.18 -4.91 12.38
N GLU A 497 15.03 -5.63 13.08
CA GLU A 497 16.49 -5.64 12.86
C GLU A 497 16.84 -6.12 11.45
N MET A 498 16.24 -7.24 11.00
CA MET A 498 16.46 -7.75 9.65
C MET A 498 16.07 -6.74 8.56
N LEU A 499 14.94 -6.06 8.71
CA LEU A 499 14.49 -5.06 7.75
C LEU A 499 15.39 -3.81 7.74
N LEU A 500 15.86 -3.37 8.89
CA LEU A 500 16.72 -2.18 9.02
C LEU A 500 18.05 -2.31 8.26
N HIS A 501 18.52 -3.54 8.01
CA HIS A 501 19.71 -3.76 7.15
C HIS A 501 19.47 -3.47 5.67
N THR A 502 18.20 -3.42 5.23
CA THR A 502 17.80 -3.23 3.83
C THR A 502 17.00 -1.95 3.59
N VAL A 503 16.41 -1.37 4.62
CA VAL A 503 15.63 -0.14 4.55
C VAL A 503 16.54 1.06 4.32
N GLN A 504 16.23 1.88 3.32
CA GLN A 504 16.98 3.10 2.99
C GLN A 504 16.59 4.29 3.88
N ASP A 505 15.31 4.37 4.25
CA ASP A 505 14.75 5.45 5.07
C ASP A 505 13.96 4.88 6.26
N PRO A 506 14.52 4.90 7.47
CA PRO A 506 13.81 4.45 8.67
C PRO A 506 12.67 5.38 9.10
N ASP A 507 12.64 6.60 8.55
CA ASP A 507 11.64 7.63 8.83
C ASP A 507 10.52 7.69 7.78
N ALA A 508 10.42 6.68 6.89
CA ALA A 508 9.33 6.57 5.94
C ALA A 508 7.97 6.78 6.63
N ARG A 509 7.11 7.60 6.03
CA ARG A 509 5.84 8.01 6.63
C ARG A 509 4.67 7.26 6.03
N ALA A 510 3.78 6.76 6.87
CA ALA A 510 2.50 6.19 6.47
C ALA A 510 1.56 7.25 5.88
N ASN A 511 0.50 6.82 5.19
CA ASN A 511 -0.51 7.71 4.63
C ASN A 511 -1.71 7.86 5.57
N ASP A 512 -1.45 8.33 6.80
CA ASP A 512 -2.42 8.46 7.88
C ASP A 512 -2.29 9.81 8.62
N HIS A 513 -1.92 10.84 7.89
CA HIS A 513 -1.72 12.20 8.39
C HIS A 513 -2.98 12.84 8.99
N ASP A 514 -4.17 12.35 8.61
CA ASP A 514 -5.47 12.83 9.11
C ASP A 514 -5.96 12.07 10.36
N GLU A 515 -5.21 11.06 10.81
CA GLU A 515 -5.62 10.28 11.98
C GLU A 515 -5.26 10.98 13.30
N ILE A 516 -6.20 10.87 14.25
CA ILE A 516 -6.02 11.35 15.61
C ILE A 516 -5.64 10.16 16.51
N PHE A 517 -4.67 10.37 17.39
CA PHE A 517 -4.25 9.37 18.38
C PHE A 517 -5.44 8.89 19.22
N GLU A 518 -5.55 7.57 19.43
CA GLU A 518 -6.75 6.95 19.98
C GLU A 518 -7.15 7.48 21.37
N LEU A 519 -6.18 7.73 22.25
CA LEU A 519 -6.45 8.28 23.57
C LEU A 519 -6.94 9.75 23.52
N ASP A 520 -6.59 10.50 22.47
CA ASP A 520 -7.04 11.89 22.31
C ASP A 520 -8.47 11.97 21.75
N LYS A 521 -8.97 10.93 21.07
CA LYS A 521 -10.35 10.87 20.59
C LYS A 521 -11.39 10.97 21.72
N VAL A 522 -11.04 10.51 22.90
CA VAL A 522 -11.91 10.61 24.09
C VAL A 522 -12.06 12.08 24.52
N PHE A 523 -10.99 12.85 24.39
CA PHE A 523 -10.95 14.27 24.73
C PHE A 523 -11.76 15.14 23.77
N MET A 524 -11.71 14.84 22.45
CA MET A 524 -12.39 15.62 21.42
C MET A 524 -13.92 15.49 21.42
N LYS A 525 -14.50 14.44 22.00
CA LYS A 525 -15.97 14.24 22.07
C LYS A 525 -16.70 15.30 22.89
N GLY A 526 -16.00 16.10 23.69
CA GLY A 526 -16.58 17.14 24.55
C GLY A 526 -16.50 18.59 24.00
N GLN A 527 -15.70 18.83 22.96
CA GLN A 527 -15.53 20.17 22.40
C GLN A 527 -16.19 20.31 21.04
N LYS A 528 -17.17 21.23 20.94
CA LYS A 528 -17.72 21.67 19.64
C LYS A 528 -16.58 22.35 18.87
N SER A 529 -16.22 21.78 17.72
CA SER A 529 -15.25 22.32 16.79
C SER A 529 -15.66 23.72 16.31
N THR A 530 -15.07 24.74 16.90
CA THR A 530 -15.03 26.09 16.32
C THR A 530 -13.57 26.42 16.09
N SER A 531 -13.15 26.29 14.89
CA SER A 531 -12.09 26.95 14.16
C SER A 531 -11.32 25.96 13.30
N GLU A 532 -11.18 26.30 12.03
CA GLU A 532 -10.15 25.79 11.13
C GLU A 532 -8.79 26.08 11.77
N SER A 533 -8.33 25.16 12.63
CA SER A 533 -6.95 25.21 13.11
C SER A 533 -6.08 24.90 11.90
N ALA A 534 -5.18 25.80 11.55
CA ALA A 534 -4.09 25.56 10.63
C ALA A 534 -3.45 24.24 11.00
N THR A 535 -3.80 23.16 10.28
CA THR A 535 -3.20 21.86 10.42
C THR A 535 -1.72 22.01 10.08
N LEU A 536 -0.87 21.95 11.11
CA LEU A 536 0.54 21.74 10.90
C LEU A 536 0.65 20.52 9.99
N LYS A 537 1.27 20.62 8.83
CA LYS A 537 1.53 19.50 7.94
C LYS A 537 2.58 18.60 8.58
N GLU A 538 2.15 17.81 9.55
CA GLU A 538 3.04 16.95 10.35
C GLU A 538 3.48 15.69 9.62
N GLY A 539 2.69 15.25 8.64
CA GLY A 539 2.89 13.99 7.92
C GLY A 539 2.35 12.77 8.67
N GLY A 540 2.48 11.58 8.07
CA GLY A 540 2.01 10.32 8.64
C GLY A 540 2.94 9.74 9.72
N ARG A 541 2.51 8.63 10.35
CA ARG A 541 3.32 7.88 11.33
C ARG A 541 4.62 7.36 10.72
N THR A 542 5.67 7.30 11.53
CA THR A 542 6.87 6.48 11.26
C THR A 542 6.81 5.18 12.06
N ALA A 543 7.69 4.23 11.75
CA ALA A 543 7.82 3.00 12.53
C ALA A 543 8.11 3.28 14.02
N LEU A 544 8.83 4.37 14.32
CA LEU A 544 9.12 4.79 15.69
C LEU A 544 7.85 5.22 16.45
N HIS A 545 6.92 5.95 15.78
CA HIS A 545 5.61 6.27 16.37
C HIS A 545 4.81 4.99 16.65
N VAL A 546 4.81 4.04 15.72
CA VAL A 546 4.10 2.75 15.89
C VAL A 546 4.63 1.98 17.09
N ALA A 547 5.96 1.89 17.26
CA ALA A 547 6.57 1.22 18.40
C ALA A 547 6.21 1.91 19.75
N CYS A 548 6.18 3.25 19.76
CA CYS A 548 5.88 4.05 20.96
C CYS A 548 4.39 4.05 21.35
N GLN A 549 3.48 3.76 20.40
CA GLN A 549 2.03 3.68 20.66
C GLN A 549 1.59 2.39 21.36
N ARG A 550 2.45 1.40 21.51
CA ARG A 550 2.10 0.09 22.06
C ARG A 550 1.82 0.22 23.56
N ASP A 551 0.62 -0.17 23.96
CA ASP A 551 0.12 -0.20 25.33
C ASP A 551 0.47 -1.49 26.09
N ARG A 552 0.96 -2.50 25.37
CA ARG A 552 1.35 -3.82 25.88
C ARG A 552 2.73 -4.20 25.35
N ASP A 553 3.36 -5.18 26.02
CA ASP A 553 4.67 -5.70 25.61
C ASP A 553 5.76 -4.61 25.55
N HIS A 554 5.82 -3.80 26.59
CA HIS A 554 6.72 -2.65 26.69
C HIS A 554 8.20 -3.00 26.50
N LEU A 555 8.60 -4.21 26.89
CA LEU A 555 9.99 -4.67 26.76
C LEU A 555 10.40 -4.82 25.27
N ASN A 556 9.58 -5.50 24.47
CA ASN A 556 9.90 -5.67 23.06
C ASN A 556 9.69 -4.36 22.28
N ALA A 557 8.68 -3.56 22.63
CA ALA A 557 8.51 -2.22 22.08
C ALA A 557 9.75 -1.32 22.33
N SER A 558 10.32 -1.35 23.52
CA SER A 558 11.53 -0.57 23.84
C SER A 558 12.77 -1.06 23.09
N LYS A 559 12.90 -2.38 22.84
CA LYS A 559 13.96 -2.94 21.99
C LYS A 559 13.85 -2.44 20.54
N ILE A 560 12.63 -2.42 19.98
CA ILE A 560 12.36 -1.87 18.64
C ILE A 560 12.74 -0.38 18.59
N VAL A 561 12.34 0.41 19.60
CA VAL A 561 12.72 1.82 19.70
C VAL A 561 14.24 1.97 19.68
N ALA A 562 14.98 1.18 20.48
CA ALA A 562 16.44 1.23 20.52
C ALA A 562 17.08 0.84 19.17
N LEU A 563 16.55 -0.17 18.48
CA LEU A 563 17.00 -0.58 17.14
C LEU A 563 16.79 0.53 16.11
N LEU A 564 15.60 1.13 16.05
CA LEU A 564 15.30 2.23 15.14
C LEU A 564 16.24 3.43 15.35
N LEU A 565 16.46 3.82 16.61
CA LEU A 565 17.37 4.93 16.97
C LEU A 565 18.83 4.61 16.61
N SER A 566 19.29 3.36 16.79
CA SER A 566 20.64 2.95 16.39
C SER A 566 20.85 3.02 14.86
N HIS A 567 19.78 2.93 14.07
CA HIS A 567 19.75 3.11 12.62
C HIS A 567 19.37 4.55 12.21
N ARG A 568 19.54 5.52 13.10
CA ARG A 568 19.37 6.96 12.87
C ARG A 568 17.93 7.41 12.60
N ALA A 569 16.91 6.68 13.06
CA ALA A 569 15.55 7.17 13.03
C ALA A 569 15.42 8.47 13.84
N ASN A 570 14.69 9.43 13.29
CA ASN A 570 14.52 10.74 13.90
C ASN A 570 13.50 10.70 15.05
N ALA A 571 13.96 10.89 16.28
CA ALA A 571 13.15 10.85 17.48
C ALA A 571 12.19 12.05 17.65
N ASN A 572 12.30 13.08 16.79
CA ASN A 572 11.60 14.35 16.94
C ASN A 572 10.57 14.64 15.84
N LEU A 573 10.22 13.66 15.02
CA LEU A 573 9.15 13.81 14.05
C LEU A 573 7.78 13.84 14.73
N LEU A 574 6.84 14.61 14.18
CA LEU A 574 5.48 14.72 14.71
C LEU A 574 4.48 13.93 13.88
N TRP A 575 3.49 13.36 14.57
CA TRP A 575 2.29 12.77 14.03
C TRP A 575 1.12 12.98 14.99
N SER A 576 -0.02 13.49 14.52
CA SER A 576 -1.23 13.77 15.34
C SER A 576 -0.92 14.67 16.55
N GLY A 577 -0.01 15.62 16.38
CA GLY A 577 0.44 16.50 17.46
C GLY A 577 1.39 15.87 18.46
N HIS A 578 1.80 14.62 18.28
CA HIS A 578 2.69 13.87 19.17
C HIS A 578 4.06 13.63 18.57
N SER A 579 5.08 13.69 19.41
CA SER A 579 6.40 13.08 19.15
C SER A 579 6.42 11.62 19.64
N PRO A 580 7.35 10.77 19.18
CA PRO A 580 7.55 9.44 19.75
C PRO A 580 7.69 9.45 21.29
N LEU A 581 8.36 10.46 21.84
CA LEU A 581 8.52 10.63 23.29
C LEU A 581 7.18 10.84 24.00
N SER A 582 6.32 11.74 23.49
CA SER A 582 5.02 11.99 24.11
C SER A 582 4.08 10.80 23.99
N LEU A 583 4.17 10.00 22.92
CA LEU A 583 3.44 8.74 22.76
C LEU A 583 3.89 7.68 23.77
N ALA A 584 5.21 7.51 23.96
CA ALA A 584 5.76 6.60 24.96
C ALA A 584 5.37 6.99 26.38
N ILE A 585 5.26 8.30 26.67
CA ILE A 585 4.73 8.81 27.95
C ILE A 585 3.24 8.49 28.06
N ALA A 586 2.44 8.74 27.00
CA ALA A 586 1.00 8.53 27.01
C ALA A 586 0.63 7.04 27.23
N THR A 587 1.41 6.12 26.68
CA THR A 587 1.22 4.66 26.84
C THR A 587 1.88 4.10 28.11
N GLY A 588 2.65 4.91 28.83
CA GLY A 588 3.32 4.50 30.09
C GLY A 588 4.55 3.60 29.91
N ASN A 589 5.13 3.55 28.71
CA ASN A 589 6.32 2.75 28.42
C ASN A 589 7.61 3.47 28.86
N ILE A 590 7.96 3.34 30.14
CA ILE A 590 9.15 3.99 30.75
C ILE A 590 10.45 3.52 30.05
N LEU A 591 10.53 2.27 29.62
CA LEU A 591 11.72 1.74 28.93
C LEU A 591 11.91 2.40 27.55
N ALA A 592 10.81 2.63 26.81
CA ALA A 592 10.87 3.37 25.56
C ALA A 592 11.22 4.85 25.78
N VAL A 593 10.69 5.48 26.84
CA VAL A 593 11.07 6.86 27.23
C VAL A 593 12.58 6.94 27.49
N GLU A 594 13.14 6.01 28.24
CA GLU A 594 14.58 5.96 28.52
C GLU A 594 15.41 5.81 27.24
N ALA A 595 15.01 4.91 26.36
CA ALA A 595 15.67 4.71 25.08
C ALA A 595 15.60 5.95 24.16
N LEU A 596 14.43 6.63 24.10
CA LEU A 596 14.23 7.85 23.32
C LEU A 596 15.09 9.02 23.83
N LEU A 597 15.11 9.26 25.14
CA LEU A 597 15.91 10.33 25.74
C LEU A 597 17.41 10.09 25.54
N ASN A 598 17.87 8.84 25.65
CA ASN A 598 19.26 8.47 25.35
C ASN A 598 19.57 8.56 23.85
N GLY A 599 18.59 8.39 22.98
CA GLY A 599 18.68 8.51 21.54
C GLY A 599 18.50 9.92 20.99
N GLY A 600 18.44 10.96 21.86
CA GLY A 600 18.38 12.36 21.44
C GLY A 600 16.98 12.92 21.20
N ALA A 601 15.94 12.29 21.75
CA ALA A 601 14.60 12.89 21.76
C ALA A 601 14.61 14.19 22.59
N ASP A 602 14.07 15.27 21.98
CA ASP A 602 13.98 16.58 22.65
C ASP A 602 12.73 16.64 23.55
N PRO A 603 12.90 16.70 24.89
CA PRO A 603 11.76 16.80 25.79
C PRO A 603 11.06 18.16 25.73
N ASN A 604 11.68 19.16 25.08
CA ASN A 604 11.16 20.51 24.91
C ASN A 604 10.57 20.78 23.53
N LEU A 605 10.45 19.75 22.72
CA LEU A 605 9.83 19.88 21.39
C LEU A 605 8.39 20.41 21.55
N PRO A 606 8.02 21.53 20.87
CA PRO A 606 6.65 22.00 20.84
C PRO A 606 5.77 20.97 20.15
N LEU A 607 4.72 20.52 20.83
CA LEU A 607 3.77 19.53 20.36
C LEU A 607 2.46 20.19 19.88
N GLY A 608 1.54 19.38 19.30
CA GLY A 608 0.24 19.87 18.87
C GLY A 608 -0.54 20.60 20.00
N PRO A 609 -1.52 21.44 19.64
CA PRO A 609 -2.24 22.28 20.62
C PRO A 609 -2.93 21.50 21.75
N SER A 610 -3.34 20.25 21.46
CA SER A 610 -3.97 19.36 22.45
C SER A 610 -2.96 18.73 23.42
N VAL A 611 -1.68 18.64 23.04
CA VAL A 611 -0.64 17.92 23.79
C VAL A 611 0.31 18.88 24.51
N GLY A 612 0.76 19.94 23.83
CA GLY A 612 1.59 21.01 24.34
C GLY A 612 3.09 20.69 24.46
N SER A 613 3.50 19.81 25.35
CA SER A 613 4.90 19.36 25.55
C SER A 613 4.97 17.97 26.18
N ALA A 614 6.16 17.39 26.27
CA ALA A 614 6.35 16.10 26.95
C ALA A 614 5.93 16.16 28.43
N LEU A 615 6.17 17.28 29.13
CA LEU A 615 5.69 17.48 30.49
C LEU A 615 4.18 17.66 30.58
N CYS A 616 3.53 18.20 29.55
CA CYS A 616 2.07 18.24 29.47
C CYS A 616 1.50 16.85 29.25
N ALA A 617 2.09 16.04 28.35
CA ALA A 617 1.72 14.63 28.17
C ALA A 617 1.86 13.85 29.51
N PHE A 618 2.91 14.06 30.25
CA PHE A 618 3.11 13.49 31.60
C PHE A 618 2.01 13.90 32.58
N ALA A 619 1.45 15.10 32.47
CA ALA A 619 0.43 15.65 33.36
C ALA A 619 -1.02 15.34 32.89
N ASN A 620 -1.21 14.75 31.72
CA ASN A 620 -2.53 14.43 31.17
C ASN A 620 -3.20 13.28 31.94
N ILE A 621 -4.45 13.50 32.40
CA ILE A 621 -5.19 12.50 33.20
C ILE A 621 -5.73 11.35 32.39
N HIS A 622 -5.86 11.52 31.06
CA HIS A 622 -6.39 10.51 30.16
C HIS A 622 -5.34 9.50 29.71
N TYR A 623 -4.05 9.77 29.98
CA TYR A 623 -2.96 8.88 29.61
C TYR A 623 -2.65 7.86 30.71
N THR A 624 -2.40 6.64 30.29
CA THR A 624 -2.19 5.50 31.18
C THR A 624 -0.77 5.54 31.75
N LEU A 625 -0.59 6.22 32.85
CA LEU A 625 0.70 6.23 33.56
C LEU A 625 0.79 5.05 34.54
N ASN A 626 0.87 3.83 34.00
CA ASN A 626 1.20 2.65 34.80
C ASN A 626 2.71 2.64 35.04
N GLY A 627 3.15 3.19 36.17
CA GLY A 627 4.57 3.18 36.50
C GLY A 627 4.98 4.19 37.60
N ASN A 628 6.27 4.18 37.92
CA ASN A 628 6.86 5.10 38.88
C ASN A 628 6.94 6.51 38.25
N LYS A 629 5.94 7.37 38.57
CA LYS A 629 5.86 8.74 38.09
C LYS A 629 7.05 9.58 38.53
N GLU A 630 7.62 9.27 39.71
CA GLU A 630 8.79 9.97 40.24
C GLU A 630 10.01 9.73 39.36
N LYS A 631 10.26 8.43 38.98
CA LYS A 631 11.35 8.08 38.08
C LYS A 631 11.18 8.73 36.69
N LEU A 632 9.97 8.76 36.15
CA LEU A 632 9.69 9.37 34.85
C LEU A 632 9.96 10.87 34.87
N MET A 633 9.52 11.59 35.93
CA MET A 633 9.80 13.00 36.10
C MET A 633 11.30 13.28 36.24
N GLU A 634 12.01 12.45 37.01
CA GLU A 634 13.47 12.55 37.18
C GLU A 634 14.20 12.37 35.83
N MET A 635 13.77 11.40 35.02
CA MET A 635 14.35 11.16 33.69
C MET A 635 14.14 12.36 32.77
N LEU A 636 12.93 12.94 32.72
CA LEU A 636 12.62 14.11 31.90
C LEU A 636 13.44 15.33 32.33
N VAL A 637 13.53 15.60 33.65
CA VAL A 637 14.31 16.71 34.19
C VAL A 637 15.81 16.51 33.92
N LYS A 638 16.34 15.29 34.10
CA LYS A 638 17.73 14.95 33.77
C LYS A 638 18.05 15.15 32.30
N ALA A 639 17.10 14.88 31.44
CA ALA A 639 17.22 15.12 30.01
C ALA A 639 17.04 16.60 29.60
N GLY A 640 16.81 17.49 30.57
CA GLY A 640 16.72 18.93 30.33
C GLY A 640 15.30 19.42 29.97
N ALA A 641 14.25 18.70 30.37
CA ALA A 641 12.89 19.19 30.21
C ALA A 641 12.67 20.52 30.97
N ASP A 642 12.24 21.55 30.25
CA ASP A 642 11.97 22.88 30.79
C ASP A 642 10.51 23.02 31.22
N ILE A 643 10.27 22.96 32.52
CA ILE A 643 8.91 23.09 33.07
C ILE A 643 8.37 24.53 32.97
N LEU A 644 9.23 25.51 32.70
CA LEU A 644 8.88 26.92 32.51
C LEU A 644 8.63 27.27 31.06
N MET A 645 8.80 26.29 30.13
CA MET A 645 8.50 26.47 28.74
C MET A 645 7.03 26.90 28.53
N PRO A 646 6.78 27.97 27.73
CA PRO A 646 5.42 28.42 27.43
C PRO A 646 4.66 27.40 26.62
N VAL A 647 3.45 27.06 27.06
CA VAL A 647 2.50 26.17 26.35
C VAL A 647 1.16 26.89 26.20
N MET A 648 0.41 26.55 25.14
CA MET A 648 -0.91 27.15 24.87
C MET A 648 -2.00 26.40 25.65
N VAL A 649 -2.44 26.95 26.76
CA VAL A 649 -3.55 26.42 27.57
C VAL A 649 -4.36 27.62 28.07
N ASP A 650 -5.57 27.84 27.57
CA ASP A 650 -6.42 29.01 27.86
C ASP A 650 -5.62 30.37 27.86
N GLY A 651 -4.63 30.47 26.94
CA GLY A 651 -3.61 31.51 26.89
C GLY A 651 -2.19 30.93 26.99
N VAL A 652 -1.18 31.80 27.12
CA VAL A 652 0.21 31.36 27.28
C VAL A 652 0.48 31.03 28.75
N GLY A 653 0.50 29.72 29.05
CA GLY A 653 0.77 29.17 30.39
C GLY A 653 2.04 28.30 30.43
N THR A 654 2.17 27.48 31.46
CA THR A 654 3.25 26.50 31.66
C THR A 654 2.69 25.09 31.74
N ALA A 655 3.57 24.07 31.75
CA ALA A 655 3.16 22.68 31.95
C ALA A 655 2.40 22.50 33.30
N MET A 656 2.63 23.35 34.28
CA MET A 656 1.90 23.35 35.57
C MET A 656 0.44 23.82 35.38
N ASP A 657 0.21 24.87 34.58
CA ASP A 657 -1.14 25.32 34.26
C ASP A 657 -1.91 24.26 33.50
N TYR A 658 -1.24 23.57 32.55
CA TYR A 658 -1.81 22.40 31.85
C TYR A 658 -2.20 21.28 32.83
N ALA A 659 -1.35 20.98 33.82
CA ALA A 659 -1.65 19.97 34.83
C ALA A 659 -2.92 20.31 35.65
N TYR A 660 -3.10 21.58 36.03
CA TYR A 660 -4.34 22.03 36.66
C TYR A 660 -5.55 21.95 35.70
N TYR A 661 -5.37 22.36 34.46
CA TYR A 661 -6.41 22.27 33.45
C TYR A 661 -6.86 20.82 33.26
N SER A 662 -5.91 19.90 33.01
CA SER A 662 -6.16 18.48 32.84
C SER A 662 -6.85 17.87 34.07
N PHE A 663 -6.39 18.18 35.26
CA PHE A 663 -6.99 17.71 36.52
C PHE A 663 -8.45 18.17 36.70
N ASN A 664 -8.78 19.38 36.27
CA ASN A 664 -10.14 19.93 36.35
C ASN A 664 -11.11 19.37 35.32
N GLN A 665 -10.65 18.63 34.33
CA GLN A 665 -11.53 17.93 33.36
C GLN A 665 -12.37 16.81 34.01
N ASP A 666 -11.86 16.23 35.10
CA ASP A 666 -12.61 15.26 35.89
C ASP A 666 -13.46 15.96 36.97
N LEU A 667 -14.62 16.46 36.54
CA LEU A 667 -15.52 17.21 37.40
C LEU A 667 -16.02 16.39 38.60
N HIS A 668 -16.16 15.07 38.46
CA HIS A 668 -16.61 14.22 39.55
C HIS A 668 -15.61 14.22 40.69
N ILE A 669 -14.34 13.95 40.43
CA ILE A 669 -13.29 13.94 41.46
C ILE A 669 -13.01 15.34 42.01
N THR A 670 -13.09 16.40 41.18
CA THR A 670 -12.76 17.77 41.62
C THR A 670 -13.87 18.44 42.36
N CYS A 671 -15.16 18.14 42.07
CA CYS A 671 -16.30 18.79 42.74
C CYS A 671 -16.84 17.98 43.94
N THR A 672 -16.49 16.70 44.07
CA THR A 672 -16.94 15.85 45.19
C THR A 672 -16.01 16.02 46.39
N PRO A 673 -16.57 16.25 47.60
CA PRO A 673 -15.73 16.31 48.83
C PRO A 673 -14.94 15.02 49.01
N PHE A 674 -13.67 15.09 49.36
CA PHE A 674 -12.73 13.98 49.48
C PHE A 674 -13.28 12.75 50.23
N ASN A 675 -14.00 13.01 51.35
CA ASN A 675 -14.59 11.95 52.18
C ASN A 675 -15.79 11.25 51.54
N HIS A 676 -16.35 11.77 50.45
CA HIS A 676 -17.47 11.20 49.69
C HIS A 676 -17.02 10.43 48.44
N LEU A 677 -15.73 10.53 48.10
CA LEU A 677 -15.11 9.76 47.05
C LEU A 677 -14.94 8.30 47.48
N SER A 678 -15.07 7.37 46.55
CA SER A 678 -14.70 5.98 46.78
C SER A 678 -13.23 5.81 47.11
N ALA A 679 -12.80 4.72 47.70
CA ALA A 679 -11.40 4.47 48.03
C ALA A 679 -10.47 4.60 46.82
N GLN A 680 -10.90 4.08 45.67
CA GLN A 680 -10.15 4.17 44.43
C GLN A 680 -10.02 5.63 43.92
N GLU A 681 -11.11 6.40 43.96
CA GLU A 681 -11.10 7.81 43.57
C GLU A 681 -10.25 8.68 44.51
N GLN A 682 -10.26 8.37 45.83
CA GLN A 682 -9.37 9.01 46.85
C GLN A 682 -7.90 8.75 46.51
N ASP A 683 -7.55 7.55 46.05
CA ASP A 683 -6.17 7.22 45.67
C ASP A 683 -5.76 7.93 44.38
N ILE A 684 -6.66 8.06 43.40
CA ILE A 684 -6.48 8.84 42.18
C ILE A 684 -6.25 10.34 42.61
N PHE A 685 -7.10 10.89 43.46
CA PHE A 685 -6.95 12.27 43.96
C PHE A 685 -5.59 12.50 44.65
N ARG A 686 -5.19 11.61 45.55
CA ARG A 686 -3.89 11.64 46.20
C ARG A 686 -2.73 11.57 45.22
N ALA A 687 -2.84 10.67 44.18
CA ALA A 687 -1.81 10.56 43.15
C ALA A 687 -1.67 11.85 42.32
N ARG A 688 -2.80 12.47 41.95
CA ARG A 688 -2.83 13.75 41.22
C ARG A 688 -2.24 14.88 42.06
N CYS A 689 -2.56 14.96 43.37
CA CYS A 689 -1.96 15.94 44.29
C CYS A 689 -0.44 15.76 44.44
N ARG A 690 0.06 14.53 44.53
CA ARG A 690 1.51 14.24 44.55
C ARG A 690 2.19 14.71 43.26
N LEU A 691 1.59 14.45 42.08
CA LEU A 691 2.08 14.91 40.79
C LEU A 691 2.21 16.45 40.75
N LEU A 692 1.16 17.18 41.14
CA LEU A 692 1.19 18.64 41.21
C LEU A 692 2.27 19.13 42.18
N CYS A 693 2.51 18.45 43.31
CA CYS A 693 3.60 18.78 44.24
C CYS A 693 4.98 18.61 43.61
N MET A 694 5.21 17.48 42.91
CA MET A 694 6.49 17.24 42.22
C MET A 694 6.77 18.28 41.13
N MET A 695 5.80 18.57 40.26
CA MET A 695 5.92 19.56 39.20
C MET A 695 6.21 20.97 39.79
N ARG A 696 5.49 21.34 40.82
CA ARG A 696 5.70 22.60 41.54
C ARG A 696 7.12 22.72 42.13
N ASP A 697 7.64 21.68 42.76
CA ASP A 697 8.96 21.68 43.35
C ASP A 697 10.05 21.78 42.27
N GLN A 698 9.89 21.12 41.15
CA GLN A 698 10.76 21.29 39.96
C GLN A 698 10.70 22.72 39.39
N MET A 699 9.50 23.31 39.33
CA MET A 699 9.31 24.66 38.82
C MET A 699 10.04 25.69 39.72
N ARG A 700 10.03 25.49 41.04
CA ARG A 700 10.80 26.31 41.96
C ARG A 700 12.31 26.14 41.78
N ALA A 701 12.77 24.89 41.65
CA ALA A 701 14.18 24.59 41.41
C ALA A 701 14.67 25.26 40.12
N ALA A 702 13.89 25.15 39.02
CA ALA A 702 14.19 25.79 37.75
C ALA A 702 14.25 27.33 37.86
N ALA A 703 13.32 27.95 38.62
CA ALA A 703 13.32 29.40 38.84
C ALA A 703 14.51 29.87 39.66
N HIS A 704 15.03 29.04 40.58
CA HIS A 704 16.23 29.36 41.35
C HIS A 704 17.54 29.22 40.57
N SER A 705 17.61 28.27 39.62
CA SER A 705 18.80 28.03 38.79
C SER A 705 18.92 28.99 37.59
N GLY A 706 17.82 29.61 37.18
CA GLY A 706 17.71 30.44 35.97
C GLY A 706 18.02 31.92 36.15
N PHE A 707 19.04 32.29 36.91
CA PHE A 707 19.44 33.71 37.10
C PHE A 707 19.74 34.37 35.74
N GLY A 708 18.87 35.33 35.31
CA GLY A 708 19.09 36.15 34.13
C GLY A 708 18.22 35.84 32.89
N LYS A 709 17.38 34.79 32.88
CA LYS A 709 16.39 34.53 31.81
C LYS A 709 15.02 35.08 32.19
N ALA A 710 14.33 35.72 31.26
CA ALA A 710 12.93 36.08 31.41
C ALA A 710 12.07 34.80 31.38
N PHE A 711 11.39 34.48 32.47
CA PHE A 711 10.47 33.35 32.55
C PHE A 711 9.06 33.83 32.98
N PRO A 712 8.00 33.02 32.70
CA PRO A 712 6.64 33.37 33.10
C PRO A 712 6.51 33.65 34.59
N LYS A 713 5.74 34.69 34.95
CA LYS A 713 5.44 34.98 36.35
C LYS A 713 4.45 33.94 36.88
N PHE A 714 4.74 33.29 38.00
CA PHE A 714 3.90 32.23 38.56
C PHE A 714 3.76 32.37 40.09
N CYS A 715 2.72 31.74 40.65
CA CYS A 715 2.50 31.66 42.08
C CYS A 715 3.55 30.74 42.75
N TYR A 716 4.35 31.24 43.62
CA TYR A 716 5.44 30.51 44.29
C TYR A 716 4.96 29.28 45.08
N TYR A 717 3.70 29.29 45.57
CA TYR A 717 3.13 28.15 46.30
C TYR A 717 2.52 27.11 45.41
N CYS A 718 1.60 27.48 44.54
CA CYS A 718 0.86 26.50 43.72
C CYS A 718 1.37 26.35 42.27
N GLY A 719 2.26 27.22 41.78
CA GLY A 719 2.82 27.14 40.43
C GLY A 719 1.97 27.75 39.31
N ARG A 720 0.71 28.13 39.56
CA ARG A 720 -0.19 28.68 38.54
C ARG A 720 0.28 30.03 38.01
N SER A 721 0.20 30.22 36.71
CA SER A 721 0.57 31.46 36.02
C SER A 721 -0.60 32.07 35.22
N VAL A 722 -1.55 31.29 34.79
CA VAL A 722 -2.71 31.72 33.97
C VAL A 722 -3.99 31.76 34.82
N SER A 723 -4.88 32.66 34.48
CA SER A 723 -6.21 32.85 35.15
C SER A 723 -6.08 33.19 36.66
N VAL A 724 -4.98 33.82 37.07
CA VAL A 724 -4.74 34.22 38.48
C VAL A 724 -4.14 35.62 38.57
N THR A 725 -4.58 36.41 39.55
CA THR A 725 -3.98 37.70 39.85
C THR A 725 -2.76 37.52 40.77
N LEU A 726 -1.58 37.78 40.27
CA LEU A 726 -0.35 37.59 41.05
C LEU A 726 0.06 38.83 41.84
N THR A 727 0.23 38.68 43.16
CA THR A 727 0.68 39.73 44.08
C THR A 727 2.06 39.41 44.64
N PRO A 728 3.01 40.37 44.69
CA PRO A 728 4.34 40.12 45.18
C PRO A 728 4.40 39.97 46.73
N CYS A 729 5.44 39.29 47.20
CA CYS A 729 5.76 39.26 48.62
C CYS A 729 6.16 40.65 49.08
N TYR A 730 5.48 41.23 50.07
CA TYR A 730 5.72 42.57 50.60
C TYR A 730 7.09 42.73 51.34
N ARG A 731 7.83 41.64 51.55
CA ARG A 731 9.14 41.65 52.19
C ARG A 731 10.32 41.63 51.23
N CYS A 732 10.29 40.66 50.26
CA CYS A 732 11.41 40.48 49.37
C CYS A 732 11.14 40.91 47.92
N TYR A 733 9.89 41.08 47.53
CA TYR A 733 9.43 41.41 46.18
C TYR A 733 9.90 40.42 45.06
N LYS A 734 10.57 39.33 45.47
CA LYS A 734 11.14 38.34 44.51
C LYS A 734 10.17 37.26 44.11
N VAL A 735 9.16 36.93 44.90
CA VAL A 735 8.19 35.87 44.65
C VAL A 735 6.78 36.41 44.59
N LEU A 736 5.93 35.76 43.81
CA LEU A 736 4.54 36.15 43.56
C LEU A 736 3.58 35.13 44.15
N TYR A 737 2.36 35.54 44.49
CA TYR A 737 1.29 34.68 45.02
C TYR A 737 -0.04 35.01 44.37
N CYS A 738 -0.84 33.98 44.05
CA CYS A 738 -2.16 34.13 43.43
C CYS A 738 -3.27 34.42 44.47
N SER A 739 -3.04 34.13 45.76
CA SER A 739 -4.02 34.32 46.84
C SER A 739 -3.36 34.44 48.21
N ARG A 740 -4.16 34.94 49.18
CA ARG A 740 -3.77 35.01 50.59
C ARG A 740 -3.47 33.63 51.20
N PRO A 741 -4.27 32.58 50.96
CA PRO A 741 -3.95 31.22 51.38
C PRO A 741 -2.60 30.72 50.85
N CYS A 742 -2.34 30.90 49.54
CA CYS A 742 -1.05 30.51 48.96
C CYS A 742 0.13 31.22 49.60
N ARG A 743 -0.03 32.52 49.94
CA ARG A 743 1.01 33.30 50.63
C ARG A 743 1.29 32.77 52.03
N LEU A 744 0.24 32.46 52.82
CA LEU A 744 0.37 31.93 54.16
C LEU A 744 1.03 30.55 54.17
N LYS A 745 0.50 29.63 53.36
CA LYS A 745 1.05 28.26 53.20
C LYS A 745 2.52 28.28 52.72
N ALA A 746 2.86 29.15 51.77
CA ALA A 746 4.24 29.30 51.30
C ALA A 746 5.15 29.86 52.41
N TRP A 747 4.65 30.80 53.21
CA TRP A 747 5.40 31.39 54.32
C TRP A 747 5.77 30.34 55.35
N ASP A 748 4.80 29.56 55.80
CA ASP A 748 4.99 28.56 56.86
C ASP A 748 5.86 27.39 56.38
N ALA A 749 5.67 26.95 55.14
CA ALA A 749 6.37 25.76 54.63
C ALA A 749 7.81 26.04 54.18
N ILE A 750 8.07 27.15 53.47
CA ILE A 750 9.32 27.32 52.71
C ILE A 750 9.86 28.76 52.79
N HIS A 751 9.06 29.76 52.40
CA HIS A 751 9.53 31.09 52.08
C HIS A 751 10.03 31.89 53.31
N LYS A 752 9.61 31.52 54.50
CA LYS A 752 10.10 32.12 55.74
C LYS A 752 11.63 32.01 55.89
N LYS A 753 12.20 30.90 55.43
CA LYS A 753 13.65 30.62 55.49
C LYS A 753 14.42 31.35 54.38
N GLU A 754 13.78 31.60 53.27
CA GLU A 754 14.38 32.15 52.04
C GLU A 754 14.14 33.66 51.88
N CYS A 755 13.24 34.25 52.69
CA CYS A 755 12.81 35.63 52.54
C CYS A 755 13.78 36.60 53.15
N PHE A 756 14.57 37.24 52.34
CA PHE A 756 15.43 38.36 52.80
C PHE A 756 14.73 39.68 52.56
N ARG A 757 14.70 40.53 53.57
CA ARG A 757 14.14 41.91 53.55
C ARG A 757 14.97 42.76 52.56
N VAL A 758 14.39 43.28 51.50
CA VAL A 758 15.07 44.25 50.64
C VAL A 758 15.12 45.62 51.31
N LYS A 759 16.32 46.24 51.43
CA LYS A 759 16.47 47.61 51.98
C LYS A 759 15.72 48.61 51.08
N ALA A 760 15.11 49.62 51.71
CA ALA A 760 14.19 50.59 51.08
C ALA A 760 14.77 51.40 49.89
N GLY A 761 16.11 51.35 49.65
CA GLY A 761 16.77 52.08 48.58
C GLY A 761 16.86 51.41 47.24
N THR A 762 16.37 50.15 47.09
CA THR A 762 16.39 49.41 45.82
C THR A 762 15.00 49.25 45.17
N ARG A 763 14.04 50.10 45.65
CA ARG A 763 12.66 50.03 45.09
C ARG A 763 12.55 50.48 43.62
N ASP A 764 13.47 51.40 43.21
CA ASP A 764 13.36 52.03 41.87
C ASP A 764 13.87 51.14 40.71
N CYS A 765 14.63 50.06 40.98
CA CYS A 765 15.11 49.15 39.92
C CYS A 765 14.12 48.01 39.53
N VAL A 766 13.08 47.77 40.34
CA VAL A 766 12.09 46.68 40.04
C VAL A 766 10.86 47.25 39.35
N ALA A 767 10.64 48.56 39.38
CA ALA A 767 9.53 49.23 38.69
C ALA A 767 9.80 49.47 37.19
N ALA A 768 11.08 49.36 36.73
CA ALA A 768 11.46 49.67 35.34
C ALA A 768 11.36 48.48 34.32
N VAL A 769 10.92 47.31 34.77
CA VAL A 769 10.73 46.13 33.90
C VAL A 769 9.24 45.78 33.77
N GLY A 770 8.41 46.77 33.67
CA GLY A 770 6.99 46.44 33.53
C GLY A 770 6.13 47.59 33.07
N LEU A 771 6.33 48.11 31.89
CA LEU A 771 5.30 48.87 31.13
C LEU A 771 5.71 48.94 29.67
N SER A 772 5.32 47.97 28.93
CA SER A 772 4.96 48.14 27.53
C SER A 772 3.61 47.49 27.37
N GLN A 773 2.57 48.23 27.67
CA GLN A 773 1.23 48.02 27.16
C GLN A 773 1.16 48.78 25.86
N ASN A 774 0.90 48.06 24.74
CA ASN A 774 0.15 48.54 23.59
C ASN A 774 -0.56 47.35 23.01
N GLY A 775 -1.81 47.23 23.27
CA GLY A 775 -2.91 47.55 22.35
C GLY A 775 -3.43 46.28 21.67
N LEU A 776 -4.51 45.74 22.22
CA LEU A 776 -5.72 45.47 21.42
C LEU A 776 -6.85 45.13 22.42
N GLU A 777 -7.69 46.14 22.65
CA GLU A 777 -9.02 45.97 23.25
C GLU A 777 -9.91 45.19 22.27
N THR A 778 -10.55 44.14 22.74
CA THR A 778 -11.96 43.88 22.43
C THR A 778 -12.59 43.13 23.59
N SER A 779 -13.45 43.86 24.23
CA SER A 779 -14.38 43.44 25.25
C SER A 779 -15.38 42.42 24.77
N THR A 780 -15.57 41.32 25.50
CA THR A 780 -16.88 40.78 25.78
C THR A 780 -16.93 40.25 27.19
N VAL A 781 -17.61 40.99 28.00
CA VAL A 781 -18.02 40.66 29.37
C VAL A 781 -19.09 39.59 29.25
N ILE A 782 -18.81 38.39 29.74
CA ILE A 782 -19.85 37.45 30.17
C ILE A 782 -19.73 37.38 31.70
N GLN A 783 -20.71 38.01 32.35
CA GLN A 783 -21.01 37.84 33.75
C GLN A 783 -21.45 36.38 33.98
N GLY A 784 -20.66 35.66 34.74
CA GLY A 784 -20.97 34.37 35.33
C GLY A 784 -20.47 34.34 36.77
N ASP A 785 -21.39 34.35 37.66
CA ASP A 785 -21.48 34.11 39.12
C ASP A 785 -20.18 33.75 39.87
N PRO A 786 -19.84 34.46 40.92
CA PRO A 786 -18.66 34.18 41.76
C PRO A 786 -19.04 33.14 42.83
N ARG A 787 -18.82 31.84 42.54
CA ARG A 787 -18.78 30.79 43.57
C ARG A 787 -17.39 30.21 43.68
N GLU A 788 -16.72 30.77 44.68
CA GLU A 788 -16.07 30.17 45.83
C GLU A 788 -14.89 29.23 45.54
N ASN A 789 -13.72 29.76 45.84
CA ASN A 789 -12.77 29.29 46.86
C ASN A 789 -12.88 27.80 47.22
N TYR A 790 -12.40 26.90 46.35
CA TYR A 790 -11.93 25.62 46.86
C TYR A 790 -10.45 25.68 47.18
N THR A 791 -10.18 25.88 48.45
CA THR A 791 -8.86 25.70 49.06
C THR A 791 -8.61 24.22 49.22
N PHE A 792 -7.62 23.70 48.53
CA PHE A 792 -7.03 22.43 48.87
C PHE A 792 -6.44 22.53 50.28
N ASN A 793 -6.98 21.82 51.26
CA ASN A 793 -6.38 21.57 52.57
C ASN A 793 -5.29 20.50 52.46
#